data_2661770614a5beb49af61cd57ef9fc03
#
_entry.id   2661770614a5beb49af61cd57ef9fc03
#
_cell.length_a   1.000
_cell.length_b   1.000
_cell.length_c   1.000
_cell.angle_alpha   90.00
_cell.angle_beta   90.00
_cell.angle_gamma   90.00
#
_symmetry.space_group_name_H-M   'P 1'
#
loop_
_entity.id
_entity.type
_entity.pdbx_description
1 polymer ?
#
loop_
_entity_poly.entity_id
_entity_poly.type
_entity_poly.pdbx_seq_one_letter_code
_entity_poly.pdbx_strand_id
1 'polypeptide(L)'
;MRKKKNTVTSPVGDGSAAVSDPVAAIIAENARRNAEINAKFNPVTGEGSIGERVLVEISDFPFTKQWLPVRMMDIPLVKQLVRCGSIEKFLDKEMDCDYTQEAAEAVVEQFIRMRSRYDFPFWAAVYVFIKPKGGGEDIHFKLNRPQRKLIERLEKMRLAGKPIRLVLLKARQWGGSTATQLYMAWLQLVHKHGLNSLIVGHVKDSSTEVKDMFDRMIEHYPVRMMYRMGEEYDEREPKLVGVGKTGNIQRIPQRNCKIKIGTAEKPNSARGGDYNLVHLTEVGLWKATEKMTPEEIVRSATSGMLYKPYTMSVYESTANGTGNFFHKEYLAAKNGHSQYEAMFISWYEIEQNTTRFESEDALRHFAEWLYENRENISVGSDREEPGTYLWKLWNYGATLEAINWYVMERSKYSDHGDMASECPSDDIEAFAFSGRKVFADEDIERLRPSCKPPKYIGEIYGKWDSGAEALEHLQFRKEKNGQLWIWSDVEPDEPDEKVTNRYLVVVDVCKGLSAKADFAVIAVFDRIWMMDGDPPSLVAQWRGHIEMDRLAWKAAQVAEYYNHAHLVIESNTLETNNTRSEAEYILTLIRDVYDNLYARESDNTSNDVREKPPVKYGFHTNRLTKGTIIHHLKTVVREQLYTERDERCLDEYAVYIETENGGYEAPDGYHDDILMTRAIGMWICYTKMDWPRIVNYSSQRQTSYKPISEATII
;
A
#
# COMPACT_ATOMS: atom_id res chain seq x y z
N MET A 1 -38.48 17.19 63.07
CA MET A 1 -38.23 18.37 62.23
C MET A 1 -38.38 18.01 60.74
N ARG A 2 -39.50 18.41 60.15
CA ARG A 2 -39.89 18.11 58.77
C ARG A 2 -39.19 19.10 57.80
N LYS A 3 -38.43 18.59 56.79
CA LYS A 3 -37.93 19.39 55.69
C LYS A 3 -38.98 19.45 54.58
N LYS A 4 -39.40 20.65 54.26
CA LYS A 4 -40.30 20.98 53.11
C LYS A 4 -39.60 20.65 51.76
N LYS A 5 -40.34 19.93 50.90
CA LYS A 5 -40.00 19.82 49.45
C LYS A 5 -40.48 21.08 48.78
N ASN A 6 -39.56 21.81 48.14
CA ASN A 6 -39.89 22.83 47.15
C ASN A 6 -39.94 22.17 45.77
N THR A 7 -41.10 22.09 45.20
CA THR A 7 -41.32 21.75 43.79
C THR A 7 -41.04 23.02 42.96
N VAL A 8 -39.97 22.95 42.15
CA VAL A 8 -39.68 23.95 41.13
C VAL A 8 -40.23 23.38 39.81
N THR A 9 -41.28 24.01 39.33
CA THR A 9 -41.84 23.80 37.98
C THR A 9 -40.90 24.47 36.98
N SER A 10 -40.22 23.64 36.15
CA SER A 10 -39.48 24.12 34.96
C SER A 10 -40.45 24.42 33.82
N PRO A 11 -40.28 25.51 33.11
CA PRO A 11 -41.07 25.76 31.90
C PRO A 11 -40.63 24.79 30.80
N VAL A 12 -41.58 24.14 30.16
CA VAL A 12 -41.43 23.41 28.92
C VAL A 12 -41.00 24.39 27.85
N GLY A 13 -39.71 24.47 27.61
CA GLY A 13 -39.17 25.16 26.44
C GLY A 13 -39.32 24.27 25.22
N ASP A 14 -40.05 24.74 24.26
CA ASP A 14 -40.17 24.20 22.90
C ASP A 14 -38.77 24.24 22.25
N GLY A 15 -38.00 23.15 22.42
CA GLY A 15 -36.71 22.98 21.82
C GLY A 15 -36.86 22.24 20.49
N SER A 16 -37.40 22.89 19.48
CA SER A 16 -37.11 22.50 18.11
C SER A 16 -35.63 22.81 17.88
N ALA A 17 -34.75 21.82 18.11
CA ALA A 17 -33.41 21.85 17.57
C ALA A 17 -33.56 22.01 16.06
N ALA A 18 -33.20 23.20 15.55
CA ALA A 18 -33.11 23.44 14.12
C ALA A 18 -32.22 22.34 13.54
N VAL A 19 -32.80 21.46 12.74
CA VAL A 19 -32.07 20.48 11.95
C VAL A 19 -31.16 21.33 11.06
N SER A 20 -29.88 21.42 11.41
CA SER A 20 -28.92 22.19 10.62
C SER A 20 -28.93 21.61 9.21
N ASP A 21 -29.17 22.44 8.21
CA ASP A 21 -29.13 22.08 6.80
C ASP A 21 -27.76 21.42 6.52
N PRO A 22 -27.70 20.12 6.22
CA PRO A 22 -26.43 19.40 6.04
C PRO A 22 -25.64 19.94 4.86
N VAL A 23 -26.31 20.48 3.85
CA VAL A 23 -25.69 21.11 2.67
C VAL A 23 -25.00 22.40 3.05
N ALA A 24 -25.68 23.22 3.87
CA ALA A 24 -25.09 24.45 4.40
C ALA A 24 -23.85 24.16 5.25
N ALA A 25 -23.85 23.08 6.03
CA ALA A 25 -22.68 22.64 6.80
C ALA A 25 -21.51 22.21 5.90
N ILE A 26 -21.78 21.48 4.81
CA ILE A 26 -20.77 21.09 3.82
C ILE A 26 -20.16 22.33 3.17
N ILE A 27 -20.97 23.30 2.73
CA ILE A 27 -20.50 24.53 2.11
C ILE A 27 -19.66 25.36 3.08
N ALA A 28 -20.07 25.48 4.34
CA ALA A 28 -19.31 26.20 5.37
C ALA A 28 -17.95 25.53 5.64
N GLU A 29 -17.93 24.19 5.75
CA GLU A 29 -16.68 23.43 5.92
C GLU A 29 -15.78 23.53 4.68
N ASN A 30 -16.35 23.49 3.46
CA ASN A 30 -15.60 23.71 2.23
C ASN A 30 -14.93 25.08 2.21
N ALA A 31 -15.67 26.12 2.59
CA ALA A 31 -15.12 27.47 2.68
C ALA A 31 -13.97 27.58 3.70
N ARG A 32 -14.09 26.89 4.85
CA ARG A 32 -13.04 26.80 5.87
C ARG A 32 -11.79 26.12 5.31
N ARG A 33 -11.95 24.96 4.64
CA ARG A 33 -10.84 24.21 4.00
C ARG A 33 -10.16 25.06 2.93
N ASN A 34 -10.92 25.71 2.08
CA ASN A 34 -10.38 26.60 1.06
C ASN A 34 -9.63 27.80 1.67
N ALA A 35 -10.12 28.37 2.76
CA ALA A 35 -9.42 29.45 3.47
C ALA A 35 -8.07 28.96 4.05
N GLU A 36 -7.99 27.75 4.59
CA GLU A 36 -6.74 27.16 5.07
C GLU A 36 -5.76 26.86 3.93
N ILE A 37 -6.26 26.33 2.79
CA ILE A 37 -5.41 26.03 1.62
C ILE A 37 -4.85 27.33 1.02
N ASN A 38 -5.68 28.37 0.93
CA ASN A 38 -5.32 29.67 0.38
C ASN A 38 -4.73 30.63 1.43
N ALA A 39 -4.42 30.14 2.63
CA ALA A 39 -3.79 30.96 3.67
C ALA A 39 -2.53 31.63 3.14
N LYS A 40 -2.37 32.91 3.48
CA LYS A 40 -1.28 33.72 2.97
C LYS A 40 0.08 33.09 3.30
N PHE A 41 0.85 32.83 2.26
CA PHE A 41 2.20 32.32 2.38
C PHE A 41 3.15 33.23 1.59
N ASN A 42 4.03 33.91 2.31
CA ASN A 42 5.09 34.71 1.74
C ASN A 42 6.44 34.28 2.36
N PRO A 43 7.25 33.47 1.67
CA PRO A 43 8.51 32.98 2.22
C PRO A 43 9.54 34.10 2.46
N VAL A 44 9.45 35.23 1.73
CA VAL A 44 10.37 36.35 1.87
C VAL A 44 10.11 37.12 3.17
N THR A 45 8.87 37.47 3.45
CA THR A 45 8.51 38.08 4.75
C THR A 45 8.40 37.03 5.87
N GLY A 46 8.24 35.75 5.55
CA GLY A 46 8.04 34.67 6.48
C GLY A 46 6.60 34.47 6.95
N GLU A 47 5.64 35.28 6.47
CA GLU A 47 4.23 35.18 6.81
C GLU A 47 3.63 33.85 6.31
N GLY A 48 3.00 33.09 7.20
CA GLY A 48 2.44 31.78 6.87
C GLY A 48 3.44 30.68 6.54
N SER A 49 4.75 30.92 6.80
CA SER A 49 5.80 29.94 6.55
C SER A 49 5.88 28.89 7.67
N ILE A 50 6.56 27.78 7.39
CA ILE A 50 6.66 26.62 8.29
C ILE A 50 7.35 26.94 9.62
N GLY A 51 7.01 26.17 10.67
CA GLY A 51 7.59 26.27 12.02
C GLY A 51 7.07 27.45 12.84
N GLU A 52 7.48 27.49 14.11
CA GLU A 52 7.13 28.57 15.02
C GLU A 52 7.87 29.86 14.67
N ARG A 53 7.14 30.97 14.58
CA ARG A 53 7.66 32.27 14.14
C ARG A 53 7.24 33.41 15.05
N VAL A 54 8.08 34.43 15.10
CA VAL A 54 7.84 35.68 15.81
C VAL A 54 7.84 36.83 14.83
N LEU A 55 6.87 37.73 14.96
CA LEU A 55 6.83 38.98 14.20
C LEU A 55 7.86 39.96 14.76
N VAL A 56 8.74 40.46 13.93
CA VAL A 56 9.72 41.51 14.26
C VAL A 56 9.53 42.72 13.33
N GLU A 57 9.91 43.86 13.85
CA GLU A 57 9.85 45.12 13.08
C GLU A 57 11.21 45.84 13.16
N ILE A 58 11.81 46.13 12.01
CA ILE A 58 13.09 46.83 11.85
C ILE A 58 12.88 47.89 10.78
N SER A 59 12.86 49.17 11.16
CA SER A 59 12.31 50.25 10.35
C SER A 59 13.07 50.56 9.05
N ASP A 60 14.39 50.40 9.07
CA ASP A 60 15.32 50.65 7.94
C ASP A 60 15.84 49.37 7.26
N PHE A 61 15.10 48.25 7.46
CA PHE A 61 15.39 47.02 6.79
C PHE A 61 14.64 46.90 5.44
N PRO A 62 15.14 46.13 4.47
CA PRO A 62 14.44 45.94 3.17
C PRO A 62 13.00 45.47 3.32
N PHE A 63 12.67 44.74 4.39
CA PHE A 63 11.32 44.35 4.79
C PHE A 63 11.11 44.75 6.24
N THR A 64 10.39 45.85 6.47
CA THR A 64 10.18 46.40 7.82
C THR A 64 9.55 45.38 8.78
N LYS A 65 8.54 44.63 8.32
CA LYS A 65 7.87 43.56 9.11
C LYS A 65 8.22 42.20 8.59
N GLN A 66 8.73 41.31 9.46
CA GLN A 66 9.17 39.98 9.13
C GLN A 66 8.73 38.98 10.19
N TRP A 67 8.32 37.78 9.74
CA TRP A 67 8.05 36.63 10.60
C TRP A 67 9.28 35.71 10.62
N LEU A 68 10.09 35.81 11.65
CA LEU A 68 11.32 35.03 11.78
C LEU A 68 11.10 33.74 12.54
N PRO A 69 11.81 32.64 12.19
CA PRO A 69 11.84 31.45 13.03
C PRO A 69 12.27 31.82 14.46
N VAL A 70 11.54 31.37 15.49
CA VAL A 70 11.80 31.68 16.90
C VAL A 70 13.25 31.45 17.28
N ARG A 71 13.88 30.43 16.76
CA ARG A 71 15.30 30.09 17.00
C ARG A 71 16.29 31.16 16.58
N MET A 72 15.92 32.03 15.65
CA MET A 72 16.79 33.15 15.30
C MET A 72 16.93 34.17 16.43
N MET A 73 15.96 34.23 17.34
CA MET A 73 15.99 35.12 18.50
C MET A 73 17.07 34.71 19.54
N ASP A 74 17.64 33.51 19.44
CA ASP A 74 18.75 33.07 20.27
C ASP A 74 20.11 33.58 19.74
N ILE A 75 20.15 34.12 18.51
CA ILE A 75 21.35 34.65 17.88
C ILE A 75 21.59 36.08 18.40
N PRO A 76 22.73 36.39 19.04
CA PRO A 76 22.99 37.71 19.65
C PRO A 76 22.75 38.86 18.69
N LEU A 77 23.29 38.82 17.49
CA LEU A 77 23.12 39.87 16.47
C LEU A 77 21.62 40.12 16.16
N VAL A 78 20.86 39.05 15.90
CA VAL A 78 19.42 39.17 15.57
C VAL A 78 18.64 39.74 16.75
N LYS A 79 18.92 39.25 17.96
CA LYS A 79 18.27 39.71 19.20
C LYS A 79 18.54 41.19 19.45
N GLN A 80 19.79 41.62 19.28
CA GLN A 80 20.20 43.02 19.45
C GLN A 80 19.59 43.92 18.39
N LEU A 81 19.63 43.53 17.12
CA LEU A 81 19.07 44.28 16.01
C LEU A 81 17.55 44.46 16.17
N VAL A 82 16.84 43.41 16.55
CA VAL A 82 15.39 43.49 16.82
C VAL A 82 15.11 44.36 18.03
N ARG A 83 15.93 44.32 19.10
CA ARG A 83 15.81 45.19 20.26
C ARG A 83 16.00 46.68 19.90
N CYS A 84 16.93 46.99 19.02
CA CYS A 84 17.20 48.35 18.57
C CYS A 84 16.13 48.86 17.62
N GLY A 85 15.43 47.98 16.86
CA GLY A 85 14.36 48.31 15.95
C GLY A 85 14.77 49.03 14.66
N SER A 86 16.05 49.33 14.51
CA SER A 86 16.65 49.87 13.27
C SER A 86 18.13 49.56 13.18
N ILE A 87 18.68 49.49 11.97
CA ILE A 87 20.11 49.27 11.70
C ILE A 87 20.93 50.44 12.23
N GLU A 88 20.45 51.70 12.02
CA GLU A 88 21.11 52.90 12.51
C GLU A 88 21.34 52.84 14.01
N LYS A 89 20.29 52.56 14.80
CA LYS A 89 20.39 52.43 16.27
C LYS A 89 21.25 51.20 16.70
N PHE A 90 21.28 50.17 15.90
CA PHE A 90 22.11 49.02 16.16
C PHE A 90 23.59 49.33 15.96
N LEU A 91 23.96 50.01 14.89
CA LEU A 91 25.34 50.45 14.64
C LEU A 91 25.83 51.40 15.74
N ASP A 92 25.05 52.40 16.10
CA ASP A 92 25.36 53.36 17.16
C ASP A 92 25.53 52.69 18.54
N LYS A 93 24.54 51.85 18.95
CA LYS A 93 24.48 51.37 20.36
C LYS A 93 25.27 50.08 20.60
N GLU A 94 25.34 49.21 19.64
CA GLU A 94 25.91 47.86 19.83
C GLU A 94 27.23 47.68 19.12
N MET A 95 27.53 48.51 18.07
CA MET A 95 28.75 48.41 17.29
C MET A 95 29.69 49.62 17.52
N ASP A 96 29.24 50.68 18.19
CA ASP A 96 29.97 51.95 18.37
C ASP A 96 30.52 52.48 17.02
N CYS A 97 29.66 52.50 16.00
CA CYS A 97 30.02 52.76 14.61
C CYS A 97 29.00 53.75 14.01
N ASP A 98 29.53 54.77 13.32
CA ASP A 98 28.68 55.69 12.56
C ASP A 98 27.93 54.95 11.43
N TYR A 99 26.70 55.44 11.16
CA TYR A 99 25.92 54.90 10.05
C TYR A 99 26.58 55.26 8.72
N THR A 100 27.00 54.25 8.00
CA THR A 100 27.41 54.32 6.57
C THR A 100 26.61 53.32 5.78
N GLN A 101 26.46 53.57 4.47
CA GLN A 101 25.78 52.63 3.59
C GLN A 101 26.46 51.25 3.60
N GLU A 102 27.80 51.22 3.61
CA GLU A 102 28.57 49.99 3.64
C GLU A 102 28.36 49.20 4.94
N ALA A 103 28.35 49.91 6.09
CA ALA A 103 28.08 49.26 7.38
C ALA A 103 26.67 48.69 7.46
N ALA A 104 25.69 49.43 6.96
CA ALA A 104 24.28 48.97 6.90
C ALA A 104 24.13 47.72 5.99
N GLU A 105 24.73 47.73 4.79
CA GLU A 105 24.73 46.59 3.88
C GLU A 105 25.40 45.37 4.51
N ALA A 106 26.50 45.54 5.25
CA ALA A 106 27.18 44.45 5.93
C ALA A 106 26.28 43.81 7.02
N VAL A 107 25.52 44.61 7.79
CA VAL A 107 24.54 44.13 8.77
C VAL A 107 23.41 43.35 8.07
N VAL A 108 22.86 43.89 6.99
CA VAL A 108 21.81 43.24 6.19
C VAL A 108 22.32 41.92 5.63
N GLU A 109 23.52 41.91 5.03
CA GLU A 109 24.10 40.67 4.47
C GLU A 109 24.28 39.61 5.57
N GLN A 110 24.83 39.99 6.71
CA GLN A 110 25.00 39.05 7.82
C GLN A 110 23.69 38.49 8.32
N PHE A 111 22.66 39.34 8.44
CA PHE A 111 21.34 38.90 8.81
C PHE A 111 20.73 37.93 7.78
N ILE A 112 20.83 38.24 6.47
CA ILE A 112 20.36 37.38 5.38
C ILE A 112 21.06 36.02 5.40
N ARG A 113 22.39 35.99 5.64
CA ARG A 113 23.13 34.73 5.77
C ARG A 113 22.63 33.88 6.94
N MET A 114 22.36 34.51 8.09
CA MET A 114 21.80 33.83 9.25
C MET A 114 20.40 33.33 8.93
N ARG A 115 19.53 34.15 8.38
CA ARG A 115 18.18 33.76 8.01
C ARG A 115 18.18 32.59 7.01
N SER A 116 19.01 32.65 6.00
CA SER A 116 19.19 31.56 5.02
C SER A 116 19.56 30.22 5.70
N ARG A 117 20.22 30.26 6.85
CA ARG A 117 20.61 29.06 7.60
C ARG A 117 19.49 28.48 8.46
N TYR A 118 18.56 29.32 8.92
CA TYR A 118 17.48 28.93 9.80
C TYR A 118 16.12 28.84 9.14
N ASP A 119 15.99 29.32 7.88
CA ASP A 119 14.73 29.48 7.16
C ASP A 119 14.88 28.96 5.72
N PHE A 120 14.67 27.65 5.53
CA PHE A 120 14.75 27.03 4.21
C PHE A 120 13.79 27.68 3.18
N PRO A 121 12.47 27.92 3.51
CA PRO A 121 11.58 28.60 2.58
C PRO A 121 12.07 29.97 2.12
N PHE A 122 12.69 30.74 3.02
CA PHE A 122 13.31 32.03 2.68
C PHE A 122 14.49 31.85 1.73
N TRP A 123 15.44 30.94 2.09
CA TRP A 123 16.60 30.65 1.25
C TRP A 123 16.19 30.22 -0.14
N ALA A 124 15.21 29.32 -0.25
CA ALA A 124 14.71 28.82 -1.52
C ALA A 124 14.08 29.94 -2.37
N ALA A 125 13.26 30.82 -1.77
CA ALA A 125 12.59 31.89 -2.46
C ALA A 125 13.56 33.01 -2.94
N VAL A 126 14.68 33.18 -2.26
CA VAL A 126 15.65 34.24 -2.62
C VAL A 126 16.70 33.75 -3.63
N TYR A 127 17.14 32.49 -3.49
CA TYR A 127 18.33 32.01 -4.22
C TYR A 127 18.07 30.88 -5.22
N VAL A 128 16.87 30.27 -5.21
CA VAL A 128 16.59 29.15 -6.11
C VAL A 128 15.70 29.62 -7.26
N PHE A 129 16.12 29.25 -8.46
CA PHE A 129 15.37 29.48 -9.69
C PHE A 129 14.98 28.14 -10.30
N ILE A 130 13.78 28.09 -10.84
CA ILE A 130 13.22 26.92 -11.53
C ILE A 130 12.62 27.33 -12.87
N LYS A 131 12.63 26.42 -13.82
CA LYS A 131 11.91 26.56 -15.08
C LYS A 131 10.41 26.34 -14.83
N PRO A 132 9.53 27.29 -15.21
CA PRO A 132 8.09 27.08 -15.07
C PRO A 132 7.56 26.01 -16.03
N LYS A 133 6.57 25.20 -15.61
CA LYS A 133 5.94 24.16 -16.45
C LYS A 133 5.37 24.69 -17.77
N GLY A 134 4.89 25.91 -17.79
CA GLY A 134 4.35 26.57 -18.99
C GLY A 134 5.40 27.15 -19.95
N GLY A 135 6.70 26.96 -19.70
CA GLY A 135 7.78 27.60 -20.43
C GLY A 135 8.00 29.07 -19.99
N GLY A 136 8.98 29.75 -20.57
CA GLY A 136 9.35 31.12 -20.23
C GLY A 136 10.67 31.21 -19.48
N GLU A 137 10.97 32.39 -18.92
CA GLU A 137 12.17 32.63 -18.12
C GLU A 137 12.11 31.93 -16.77
N ASP A 138 13.29 31.67 -16.19
CA ASP A 138 13.41 31.07 -14.87
C ASP A 138 12.76 31.97 -13.79
N ILE A 139 12.01 31.36 -12.89
CA ILE A 139 11.31 32.05 -11.81
C ILE A 139 11.84 31.65 -10.44
N HIS A 140 11.71 32.53 -9.45
CA HIS A 140 12.03 32.20 -8.07
C HIS A 140 11.17 31.06 -7.55
N PHE A 141 11.80 30.13 -6.85
CA PHE A 141 11.12 28.97 -6.30
C PHE A 141 10.29 29.32 -5.07
N LYS A 142 9.00 29.03 -5.13
CA LYS A 142 8.08 29.16 -4.01
C LYS A 142 7.48 27.79 -3.70
N LEU A 143 7.67 27.31 -2.47
CA LEU A 143 7.11 26.02 -2.00
C LEU A 143 5.58 26.00 -2.11
N ASN A 144 5.06 24.96 -2.76
CA ASN A 144 3.64 24.62 -2.69
C ASN A 144 3.30 23.93 -1.36
N ARG A 145 2.02 23.67 -1.10
CA ARG A 145 1.54 23.10 0.16
C ARG A 145 2.17 21.72 0.50
N PRO A 146 2.17 20.70 -0.38
CA PRO A 146 2.80 19.43 -0.08
C PRO A 146 4.33 19.53 0.08
N GLN A 147 4.99 20.43 -0.64
CA GLN A 147 6.41 20.70 -0.43
C GLN A 147 6.68 21.30 0.95
N ARG A 148 5.84 22.23 1.42
CA ARG A 148 5.94 22.77 2.79
C ARG A 148 5.82 21.67 3.83
N LYS A 149 4.87 20.75 3.68
CA LYS A 149 4.67 19.59 4.55
C LYS A 149 5.89 18.66 4.57
N LEU A 150 6.48 18.41 3.39
CA LEU A 150 7.73 17.63 3.28
C LEU A 150 8.88 18.33 4.02
N ILE A 151 9.13 19.59 3.72
CA ILE A 151 10.25 20.36 4.34
C ILE A 151 10.07 20.45 5.86
N GLU A 152 8.86 20.64 6.35
CA GLU A 152 8.57 20.63 7.78
C GLU A 152 8.95 19.30 8.44
N ARG A 153 8.67 18.17 7.78
CA ARG A 153 9.06 16.85 8.26
C ARG A 153 10.58 16.68 8.30
N LEU A 154 11.29 17.08 7.24
CA LEU A 154 12.74 17.03 7.18
C LEU A 154 13.40 17.94 8.23
N GLU A 155 12.88 19.16 8.40
CA GLU A 155 13.35 20.11 9.43
C GLU A 155 13.10 19.58 10.84
N LYS A 156 11.97 18.94 11.10
CA LYS A 156 11.68 18.31 12.42
C LYS A 156 12.78 17.31 12.80
N MET A 157 13.19 16.44 11.86
CA MET A 157 14.27 15.47 12.13
C MET A 157 15.62 16.17 12.32
N ARG A 158 15.97 17.10 11.43
CA ARG A 158 17.25 17.85 11.48
C ARG A 158 17.39 18.61 12.80
N LEU A 159 16.32 19.31 13.18
CA LEU A 159 16.31 20.15 14.39
C LEU A 159 16.33 19.33 15.67
N ALA A 160 15.81 18.09 15.63
CA ALA A 160 15.94 17.13 16.72
C ALA A 160 17.35 16.52 16.84
N GLY A 161 18.30 16.93 15.95
CA GLY A 161 19.66 16.38 15.95
C GLY A 161 19.74 14.94 15.45
N LYS A 162 18.69 14.45 14.79
CA LYS A 162 18.61 13.08 14.23
C LYS A 162 19.08 13.03 12.77
N PRO A 163 19.53 11.88 12.29
CA PRO A 163 19.64 11.65 10.85
C PRO A 163 18.27 11.71 10.20
N ILE A 164 18.22 12.24 8.99
CA ILE A 164 16.98 12.27 8.20
C ILE A 164 16.82 10.93 7.49
N ARG A 165 15.74 10.22 7.77
CA ARG A 165 15.39 8.94 7.18
C ARG A 165 13.91 8.92 6.84
N LEU A 166 13.56 8.97 5.55
CA LEU A 166 12.17 9.13 5.10
C LEU A 166 11.86 8.18 3.94
N VAL A 167 10.73 7.50 4.02
CA VAL A 167 10.08 6.81 2.90
C VAL A 167 8.85 7.61 2.52
N LEU A 168 8.87 8.20 1.32
CA LEU A 168 7.82 9.09 0.82
C LEU A 168 7.03 8.41 -0.28
N LEU A 169 5.81 8.00 0.05
CA LEU A 169 4.79 7.58 -0.91
C LEU A 169 4.01 8.79 -1.36
N LYS A 170 3.83 8.96 -2.67
CA LYS A 170 3.28 10.21 -3.21
C LYS A 170 2.38 9.99 -4.43
N ALA A 171 1.37 10.86 -4.57
CA ALA A 171 0.74 11.11 -5.85
C ALA A 171 1.72 11.79 -6.82
N ARG A 172 1.45 11.76 -8.12
CA ARG A 172 2.33 12.33 -9.15
C ARG A 172 2.36 13.86 -9.17
N GLN A 173 3.43 14.43 -9.72
CA GLN A 173 3.57 15.78 -10.28
C GLN A 173 3.47 16.99 -9.32
N TRP A 174 3.71 16.87 -8.03
CA TRP A 174 3.75 18.03 -7.12
C TRP A 174 5.16 18.57 -6.81
N GLY A 175 6.19 18.01 -7.45
CA GLY A 175 7.57 18.47 -7.29
C GLY A 175 8.27 18.02 -6.00
N GLY A 176 7.94 16.82 -5.51
CA GLY A 176 8.56 16.23 -4.31
C GLY A 176 10.05 15.98 -4.48
N SER A 177 10.45 15.39 -5.60
CA SER A 177 11.87 15.15 -5.94
C SER A 177 12.65 16.46 -5.97
N THR A 178 12.07 17.51 -6.57
CA THR A 178 12.66 18.86 -6.60
C THR A 178 12.90 19.38 -5.18
N ALA A 179 11.88 19.35 -4.31
CA ALA A 179 12.01 19.84 -2.95
C ALA A 179 13.06 19.06 -2.14
N THR A 180 13.10 17.74 -2.30
CA THR A 180 14.09 16.86 -1.65
C THR A 180 15.52 17.22 -2.06
N GLN A 181 15.75 17.43 -3.36
CA GLN A 181 17.07 17.77 -3.88
C GLN A 181 17.50 19.18 -3.49
N LEU A 182 16.59 20.15 -3.52
CA LEU A 182 16.86 21.50 -3.05
C LEU A 182 17.22 21.51 -1.55
N TYR A 183 16.57 20.65 -0.77
CA TYR A 183 16.93 20.51 0.64
C TYR A 183 18.33 19.91 0.83
N MET A 184 18.72 18.91 0.02
CA MET A 184 20.08 18.38 0.03
C MET A 184 21.11 19.46 -0.34
N ALA A 185 20.82 20.24 -1.39
CA ALA A 185 21.66 21.35 -1.82
C ALA A 185 21.81 22.42 -0.73
N TRP A 186 20.73 22.74 -0.03
CA TRP A 186 20.76 23.67 1.10
C TRP A 186 21.67 23.19 2.23
N LEU A 187 21.64 21.88 2.55
CA LEU A 187 22.58 21.30 3.53
C LEU A 187 24.04 21.44 3.09
N GLN A 188 24.34 21.25 1.80
CA GLN A 188 25.68 21.37 1.24
C GLN A 188 26.15 22.82 1.13
N LEU A 189 25.30 23.71 0.65
CA LEU A 189 25.65 25.11 0.41
C LEU A 189 25.73 25.96 1.68
N VAL A 190 24.77 25.72 2.60
CA VAL A 190 24.55 26.60 3.75
C VAL A 190 25.09 26.00 5.06
N HIS A 191 24.91 24.69 5.29
CA HIS A 191 25.17 24.11 6.61
C HIS A 191 26.55 23.50 6.78
N LYS A 192 26.95 22.59 5.91
CA LYS A 192 28.16 21.79 6.12
C LYS A 192 29.05 21.72 4.86
N HIS A 193 30.34 21.85 5.06
CA HIS A 193 31.35 21.54 4.04
C HIS A 193 31.56 20.02 3.96
N GLY A 194 32.00 19.53 2.79
CA GLY A 194 32.42 18.16 2.59
C GLY A 194 31.32 17.11 2.58
N LEU A 195 30.05 17.51 2.45
CA LEU A 195 28.96 16.57 2.29
C LEU A 195 28.90 16.04 0.86
N ASN A 196 29.02 14.72 0.70
CA ASN A 196 28.84 14.05 -0.58
C ASN A 196 27.41 13.58 -0.74
N SER A 197 26.80 13.84 -1.89
CA SER A 197 25.45 13.40 -2.21
C SER A 197 25.41 12.39 -3.35
N LEU A 198 24.42 11.49 -3.28
CA LEU A 198 24.05 10.53 -4.32
C LEU A 198 22.57 10.70 -4.63
N ILE A 199 22.25 10.82 -5.90
CA ILE A 199 20.88 10.79 -6.41
C ILE A 199 20.79 9.64 -7.39
N VAL A 200 19.83 8.73 -7.23
CA VAL A 200 19.60 7.58 -8.10
C VAL A 200 18.19 7.65 -8.65
N GLY A 201 18.08 7.83 -9.97
CA GLY A 201 16.82 7.76 -10.69
C GLY A 201 16.49 6.35 -11.18
N HIS A 202 15.23 6.12 -11.56
CA HIS A 202 14.79 4.87 -12.15
C HIS A 202 15.52 4.61 -13.47
N VAL A 203 15.42 5.54 -14.41
CA VAL A 203 16.02 5.45 -15.75
C VAL A 203 16.98 6.61 -16.01
N LYS A 204 17.78 6.50 -17.09
CA LYS A 204 18.77 7.51 -17.45
C LYS A 204 18.18 8.89 -17.71
N ASP A 205 17.03 8.97 -18.36
CA ASP A 205 16.39 10.24 -18.70
C ASP A 205 15.94 11.00 -17.46
N SER A 206 15.34 10.33 -16.49
CA SER A 206 15.03 10.92 -15.17
C SER A 206 16.28 11.44 -14.47
N SER A 207 17.41 10.74 -14.60
CA SER A 207 18.68 11.16 -14.01
C SER A 207 19.22 12.42 -14.69
N THR A 208 18.96 12.62 -15.99
CA THR A 208 19.38 13.81 -16.73
C THR A 208 18.55 15.03 -16.32
N GLU A 209 17.23 14.90 -16.20
CA GLU A 209 16.37 15.99 -15.71
C GLU A 209 16.77 16.47 -14.32
N VAL A 210 17.08 15.51 -13.44
CA VAL A 210 17.58 15.80 -12.09
C VAL A 210 18.87 16.61 -12.14
N LYS A 211 19.78 16.21 -13.01
CA LYS A 211 21.06 16.90 -13.19
C LYS A 211 20.85 18.34 -13.65
N ASP A 212 20.05 18.55 -14.68
CA ASP A 212 19.78 19.88 -15.26
C ASP A 212 19.13 20.83 -14.23
N MET A 213 18.24 20.30 -13.41
CA MET A 213 17.62 21.07 -12.33
C MET A 213 18.66 21.50 -11.28
N PHE A 214 19.56 20.58 -10.88
CA PHE A 214 20.60 20.89 -9.91
C PHE A 214 21.62 21.86 -10.46
N ASP A 215 22.06 21.70 -11.71
CA ASP A 215 22.99 22.58 -12.39
C ASP A 215 22.43 24.01 -12.44
N ARG A 216 21.18 24.18 -12.87
CA ARG A 216 20.50 25.48 -12.91
C ARG A 216 20.48 26.18 -11.56
N MET A 217 20.15 25.46 -10.50
CA MET A 217 20.12 26.02 -9.16
C MET A 217 21.50 26.54 -8.73
N ILE A 218 22.56 25.78 -8.98
CA ILE A 218 23.94 26.20 -8.63
C ILE A 218 24.41 27.37 -9.50
N GLU A 219 24.06 27.41 -10.77
CA GLU A 219 24.41 28.50 -11.66
C GLU A 219 23.89 29.85 -11.17
N HIS A 220 22.67 29.89 -10.66
CA HIS A 220 22.08 31.14 -10.13
C HIS A 220 22.54 31.47 -8.70
N TYR A 221 23.13 30.52 -7.95
CA TYR A 221 23.54 30.77 -6.58
C TYR A 221 24.74 31.72 -6.50
N PRO A 222 24.71 32.81 -5.69
CA PRO A 222 25.81 33.77 -5.64
C PRO A 222 27.08 33.16 -5.07
N VAL A 223 28.23 33.36 -5.76
CA VAL A 223 29.53 32.83 -5.31
C VAL A 223 29.88 33.32 -3.91
N ARG A 224 29.65 34.59 -3.60
CA ARG A 224 29.88 35.20 -2.29
C ARG A 224 29.19 34.44 -1.15
N MET A 225 28.02 33.84 -1.41
CA MET A 225 27.26 33.09 -0.40
C MET A 225 27.85 31.70 -0.12
N MET A 226 28.78 31.23 -0.94
CA MET A 226 29.50 29.95 -0.74
C MET A 226 30.70 30.10 0.21
N TYR A 227 31.18 31.33 0.41
CA TYR A 227 32.29 31.69 1.27
C TYR A 227 31.80 32.24 2.62
N ARG A 228 32.70 32.29 3.63
CA ARG A 228 32.43 32.99 4.88
C ARG A 228 32.49 34.49 4.64
N MET A 229 31.80 35.22 5.50
CA MET A 229 31.89 36.69 5.46
C MET A 229 33.32 37.14 5.72
N GLY A 230 33.85 38.01 4.85
CA GLY A 230 35.22 38.52 4.94
C GLY A 230 36.28 37.61 4.26
N GLU A 231 35.90 36.43 3.75
CA GLU A 231 36.81 35.65 2.88
C GLU A 231 36.86 36.26 1.48
N GLU A 232 38.09 36.30 0.90
CA GLU A 232 38.27 36.70 -0.51
C GLU A 232 37.68 35.64 -1.44
N TYR A 233 37.02 36.06 -2.51
CA TYR A 233 36.46 35.20 -3.53
C TYR A 233 36.55 35.85 -4.92
N ASP A 234 36.58 35.04 -5.96
CA ASP A 234 36.46 35.52 -7.34
C ASP A 234 35.04 35.12 -7.86
N GLU A 235 34.28 36.13 -8.28
CA GLU A 235 32.94 35.94 -8.86
C GLU A 235 32.93 35.06 -10.13
N ARG A 236 34.11 34.93 -10.79
CA ARG A 236 34.29 34.13 -12.01
C ARG A 236 34.64 32.68 -11.74
N GLU A 237 34.82 32.29 -10.48
CA GLU A 237 35.12 30.91 -10.14
C GLU A 237 34.00 29.96 -10.58
N PRO A 238 34.36 28.81 -11.17
CA PRO A 238 33.36 27.84 -11.54
C PRO A 238 32.68 27.26 -10.29
N LYS A 239 31.38 27.42 -10.19
CA LYS A 239 30.58 26.94 -9.07
C LYS A 239 30.38 25.43 -9.10
N LEU A 240 30.43 24.85 -10.30
CA LEU A 240 30.23 23.44 -10.55
C LEU A 240 31.28 22.93 -11.53
N VAL A 241 31.98 21.87 -11.12
CA VAL A 241 33.06 21.29 -11.94
C VAL A 241 32.77 19.80 -12.15
N GLY A 242 32.71 19.37 -13.41
CA GLY A 242 32.58 17.96 -13.76
C GLY A 242 33.82 17.15 -13.38
N VAL A 243 33.63 15.96 -12.82
CA VAL A 243 34.70 15.04 -12.44
C VAL A 243 34.61 13.77 -13.28
N GLY A 244 35.68 13.44 -14.00
CA GLY A 244 35.72 12.24 -14.84
C GLY A 244 35.14 12.43 -16.25
N LYS A 245 35.20 11.36 -17.07
CA LYS A 245 34.76 11.38 -18.47
C LYS A 245 33.24 11.30 -18.68
N THR A 246 32.48 10.87 -17.69
CA THR A 246 31.04 10.57 -17.84
C THR A 246 30.10 11.70 -17.46
N GLY A 247 30.62 12.79 -16.86
CA GLY A 247 29.77 13.93 -16.42
C GLY A 247 28.78 13.64 -15.29
N ASN A 248 28.74 12.41 -14.79
CA ASN A 248 27.80 11.99 -13.75
C ASN A 248 28.23 12.36 -12.33
N ILE A 249 29.46 12.87 -12.17
CA ILE A 249 29.99 13.37 -10.91
C ILE A 249 30.32 14.84 -11.09
N GLN A 250 29.76 15.64 -10.21
CA GLN A 250 30.02 17.07 -10.14
C GLN A 250 30.57 17.43 -8.76
N ARG A 251 31.34 18.49 -8.70
CA ARG A 251 31.95 19.02 -7.47
C ARG A 251 31.59 20.49 -7.33
N ILE A 252 31.26 20.90 -6.13
CA ILE A 252 31.19 22.30 -5.71
C ILE A 252 32.50 22.61 -4.98
N PRO A 253 33.51 23.23 -5.66
CA PRO A 253 34.83 23.38 -5.06
C PRO A 253 34.81 24.20 -3.77
N GLN A 254 34.06 25.30 -3.75
CA GLN A 254 33.97 26.26 -2.64
C GLN A 254 33.43 25.60 -1.36
N ARG A 255 32.67 24.51 -1.51
CA ARG A 255 32.07 23.77 -0.38
C ARG A 255 32.74 22.42 -0.15
N ASN A 256 33.70 22.02 -0.98
CA ASN A 256 34.31 20.70 -1.01
C ASN A 256 33.25 19.56 -1.03
N CYS A 257 32.14 19.77 -1.72
CA CYS A 257 31.05 18.81 -1.84
C CYS A 257 31.09 18.10 -3.19
N LYS A 258 30.73 16.83 -3.22
CA LYS A 258 30.55 16.05 -4.45
C LYS A 258 29.09 15.66 -4.61
N ILE A 259 28.63 15.65 -5.85
CA ILE A 259 27.30 15.22 -6.23
C ILE A 259 27.47 14.15 -7.28
N LYS A 260 26.95 12.96 -7.02
CA LYS A 260 26.93 11.86 -7.97
C LYS A 260 25.50 11.54 -8.36
N ILE A 261 25.27 11.40 -9.65
CA ILE A 261 23.97 11.04 -10.22
C ILE A 261 24.11 9.67 -10.85
N GLY A 262 23.25 8.74 -10.43
CA GLY A 262 23.21 7.37 -10.90
C GLY A 262 21.83 6.97 -11.42
N THR A 263 21.72 5.75 -11.92
CA THR A 263 20.46 5.14 -12.35
C THR A 263 20.37 3.70 -11.84
N ALA A 264 19.17 3.26 -11.53
CA ALA A 264 18.91 1.89 -11.10
C ALA A 264 19.17 0.87 -12.21
N GLU A 265 19.08 1.27 -13.48
CA GLU A 265 19.47 0.42 -14.63
C GLU A 265 20.95 0.02 -14.62
N LYS A 266 21.81 0.83 -13.97
CA LYS A 266 23.24 0.57 -13.82
C LYS A 266 23.58 0.43 -12.34
N PRO A 267 23.36 -0.70 -11.72
CA PRO A 267 23.48 -0.90 -10.27
C PRO A 267 24.83 -0.49 -9.68
N ASN A 268 25.91 -0.69 -10.44
CA ASN A 268 27.25 -0.27 -10.02
C ASN A 268 27.43 1.26 -9.96
N SER A 269 26.48 2.04 -10.51
CA SER A 269 26.51 3.51 -10.42
C SER A 269 26.33 4.01 -8.99
N ALA A 270 25.67 3.24 -8.13
CA ALA A 270 25.47 3.56 -6.71
C ALA A 270 26.64 3.11 -5.81
N ARG A 271 27.54 2.23 -6.29
CA ARG A 271 28.66 1.69 -5.51
C ARG A 271 29.86 2.65 -5.42
N GLY A 272 30.67 2.48 -4.38
CA GLY A 272 32.02 3.00 -4.27
C GLY A 272 32.14 4.47 -3.86
N GLY A 273 31.24 4.99 -3.04
CA GLY A 273 31.36 6.33 -2.49
C GLY A 273 30.85 6.44 -1.05
N ASP A 274 31.50 7.30 -0.25
CA ASP A 274 31.01 7.69 1.07
C ASP A 274 30.01 8.83 0.87
N TYR A 275 28.74 8.52 0.98
CA TYR A 275 27.67 9.50 0.83
C TYR A 275 27.09 9.88 2.19
N ASN A 276 26.86 11.18 2.38
CA ASN A 276 26.20 11.73 3.54
C ASN A 276 24.71 11.97 3.25
N LEU A 277 24.39 12.26 2.00
CA LEU A 277 23.05 12.58 1.52
C LEU A 277 22.70 11.67 0.36
N VAL A 278 21.61 10.90 0.49
CA VAL A 278 21.13 9.95 -0.51
C VAL A 278 19.68 10.22 -0.83
N HIS A 279 19.37 10.38 -2.11
CA HIS A 279 18.02 10.48 -2.61
C HIS A 279 17.79 9.41 -3.67
N LEU A 280 16.88 8.48 -3.40
CA LEU A 280 16.49 7.42 -4.30
C LEU A 280 15.08 7.73 -4.78
N THR A 281 14.94 8.00 -6.08
CA THR A 281 13.65 8.42 -6.67
C THR A 281 13.04 7.33 -7.53
N GLU A 282 11.72 7.24 -7.50
CA GLU A 282 10.91 6.24 -8.21
C GLU A 282 11.28 4.79 -7.83
N VAL A 283 11.57 4.55 -6.54
CA VAL A 283 12.06 3.26 -6.03
C VAL A 283 11.06 2.12 -6.26
N GLY A 284 9.75 2.40 -6.24
CA GLY A 284 8.71 1.42 -6.52
C GLY A 284 8.74 0.86 -7.95
N LEU A 285 9.35 1.60 -8.89
CA LEU A 285 9.49 1.19 -10.28
C LEU A 285 10.79 0.40 -10.56
N TRP A 286 11.68 0.28 -9.57
CA TRP A 286 12.95 -0.41 -9.76
C TRP A 286 12.73 -1.91 -9.90
N LYS A 287 13.24 -2.49 -10.98
CA LYS A 287 13.10 -3.92 -11.26
C LYS A 287 14.33 -4.69 -10.80
N ALA A 288 14.12 -5.88 -10.29
CA ALA A 288 15.21 -6.84 -10.08
C ALA A 288 15.82 -7.24 -11.42
N THR A 289 17.13 -7.30 -11.48
CA THR A 289 17.90 -7.79 -12.63
C THR A 289 18.65 -9.06 -12.23
N GLU A 290 19.14 -9.83 -13.20
CA GLU A 290 20.01 -11.00 -12.92
C GLU A 290 21.24 -10.67 -12.08
N LYS A 291 21.65 -9.39 -12.03
CA LYS A 291 22.88 -8.93 -11.38
C LYS A 291 22.66 -8.28 -10.02
N MET A 292 21.50 -7.67 -9.80
CA MET A 292 21.17 -6.95 -8.55
C MET A 292 19.67 -6.75 -8.37
N THR A 293 19.24 -6.83 -7.13
CA THR A 293 17.89 -6.47 -6.68
C THR A 293 17.82 -5.01 -6.23
N PRO A 294 16.62 -4.39 -6.16
CA PRO A 294 16.45 -3.05 -5.58
C PRO A 294 17.05 -2.92 -4.17
N GLU A 295 16.88 -3.94 -3.32
CA GLU A 295 17.44 -4.02 -1.97
C GLU A 295 18.97 -3.91 -1.96
N GLU A 296 19.64 -4.55 -2.91
CA GLU A 296 21.09 -4.51 -3.03
C GLU A 296 21.60 -3.15 -3.52
N ILE A 297 20.85 -2.49 -4.42
CA ILE A 297 21.16 -1.12 -4.88
C ILE A 297 21.07 -0.16 -3.70
N VAL A 298 19.96 -0.23 -2.94
CA VAL A 298 19.74 0.60 -1.75
C VAL A 298 20.81 0.35 -0.70
N ARG A 299 21.11 -0.91 -0.41
CA ARG A 299 22.18 -1.28 0.52
C ARG A 299 23.53 -0.71 0.07
N SER A 300 23.84 -0.81 -1.22
CA SER A 300 25.09 -0.25 -1.78
C SER A 300 25.20 1.26 -1.67
N ALA A 301 24.05 1.96 -1.74
CA ALA A 301 23.97 3.42 -1.61
C ALA A 301 24.06 3.91 -0.15
N THR A 302 23.59 3.11 0.80
CA THR A 302 23.36 3.56 2.20
C THR A 302 24.26 2.88 3.23
N SER A 303 24.92 1.76 2.92
CA SER A 303 25.71 0.98 3.90
C SER A 303 26.89 1.75 4.55
N GLY A 304 27.47 2.73 3.83
CA GLY A 304 28.51 3.61 4.37
C GLY A 304 28.01 4.81 5.15
N MET A 305 26.69 5.03 5.22
CA MET A 305 26.14 6.22 5.86
C MET A 305 26.21 6.12 7.39
N LEU A 306 26.81 7.13 8.00
CA LEU A 306 26.85 7.22 9.45
C LEU A 306 25.48 7.64 10.02
N TYR A 307 25.10 7.09 11.19
CA TYR A 307 23.90 7.50 11.91
C TYR A 307 24.19 8.72 12.78
N LYS A 308 24.24 9.89 12.16
CA LYS A 308 24.55 11.17 12.80
C LYS A 308 23.78 12.34 12.18
N PRO A 309 23.67 13.49 12.89
CA PRO A 309 23.06 14.70 12.34
C PRO A 309 23.68 15.10 10.98
N TYR A 310 22.87 15.71 10.12
CA TYR A 310 23.22 16.12 8.76
C TYR A 310 23.54 14.96 7.79
N THR A 311 23.11 13.74 8.12
CA THR A 311 23.00 12.67 7.13
C THR A 311 21.54 12.51 6.72
N MET A 312 21.30 12.23 5.45
CA MET A 312 19.96 12.17 4.88
C MET A 312 19.84 11.00 3.92
N SER A 313 18.78 10.20 4.08
CA SER A 313 18.37 9.20 3.09
C SER A 313 16.87 9.27 2.91
N VAL A 314 16.45 9.57 1.68
CA VAL A 314 15.04 9.64 1.30
C VAL A 314 14.80 8.68 0.15
N TYR A 315 13.81 7.79 0.33
CA TYR A 315 13.24 6.94 -0.72
C TYR A 315 11.90 7.54 -1.11
N GLU A 316 11.72 7.85 -2.38
CA GLU A 316 10.44 8.36 -2.84
C GLU A 316 9.94 7.58 -4.05
N SER A 317 8.63 7.37 -4.12
CA SER A 317 7.97 6.79 -5.29
C SER A 317 6.47 7.06 -5.29
N THR A 318 5.85 6.97 -6.47
CA THR A 318 4.48 6.49 -6.59
C THR A 318 4.46 5.00 -6.26
N ALA A 319 3.30 4.45 -5.91
CA ALA A 319 3.15 3.03 -5.72
C ALA A 319 3.24 2.28 -7.06
N ASN A 320 3.72 1.05 -7.01
CA ASN A 320 3.78 0.14 -8.16
C ASN A 320 3.50 -1.29 -7.70
N GLY A 321 2.30 -1.54 -7.21
CA GLY A 321 1.88 -2.81 -6.65
C GLY A 321 2.35 -3.06 -5.23
N THR A 322 1.79 -4.10 -4.69
CA THR A 322 2.17 -4.63 -3.39
C THR A 322 3.39 -5.55 -3.52
N GLY A 323 4.09 -5.81 -2.42
CA GLY A 323 5.13 -6.83 -2.33
C GLY A 323 6.52 -6.44 -2.82
N ASN A 324 6.68 -5.35 -3.56
CA ASN A 324 8.00 -4.87 -3.96
C ASN A 324 8.78 -4.25 -2.78
N PHE A 325 10.08 -3.99 -2.98
CA PHE A 325 10.96 -3.42 -1.96
C PHE A 325 10.40 -2.12 -1.34
N PHE A 326 9.89 -1.20 -2.17
CA PHE A 326 9.38 0.09 -1.70
C PHE A 326 8.15 -0.07 -0.80
N HIS A 327 7.23 -0.97 -1.18
CA HIS A 327 6.05 -1.30 -0.35
C HIS A 327 6.45 -1.86 1.01
N LYS A 328 7.38 -2.84 1.04
CA LYS A 328 7.89 -3.42 2.29
C LYS A 328 8.52 -2.38 3.21
N GLU A 329 9.37 -1.51 2.66
CA GLU A 329 10.03 -0.44 3.41
C GLU A 329 9.02 0.60 3.92
N TYR A 330 8.02 0.96 3.10
CA TYR A 330 6.97 1.90 3.50
C TYR A 330 6.14 1.33 4.67
N LEU A 331 5.70 0.08 4.59
CA LEU A 331 4.96 -0.57 5.66
C LEU A 331 5.81 -0.74 6.93
N ALA A 332 7.07 -1.15 6.81
CA ALA A 332 7.98 -1.24 7.94
C ALA A 332 8.14 0.12 8.63
N ALA A 333 8.30 1.20 7.86
CA ALA A 333 8.39 2.56 8.38
C ALA A 333 7.07 3.02 9.04
N LYS A 334 5.93 2.76 8.41
CA LYS A 334 4.59 3.10 8.93
C LYS A 334 4.29 2.41 10.26
N ASN A 335 4.72 1.15 10.39
CA ASN A 335 4.50 0.32 11.58
C ASN A 335 5.59 0.50 12.66
N GLY A 336 6.56 1.40 12.46
CA GLY A 336 7.65 1.64 13.43
C GLY A 336 8.70 0.53 13.49
N HIS A 337 8.79 -0.33 12.50
CA HIS A 337 9.76 -1.43 12.40
C HIS A 337 10.99 -1.07 11.55
N SER A 338 11.12 0.19 11.15
CA SER A 338 12.25 0.71 10.36
C SER A 338 12.90 1.90 11.06
N GLN A 339 14.14 2.22 10.66
CA GLN A 339 14.81 3.48 11.02
C GLN A 339 14.26 4.68 10.25
N TYR A 340 13.42 4.44 9.25
CA TYR A 340 12.78 5.45 8.43
C TYR A 340 11.42 5.83 8.99
N GLU A 341 11.02 7.08 8.78
CA GLU A 341 9.65 7.53 8.97
C GLU A 341 8.89 7.40 7.65
N ALA A 342 7.63 6.98 7.70
CA ALA A 342 6.76 6.97 6.54
C ALA A 342 6.05 8.32 6.37
N MET A 343 5.89 8.75 5.12
CA MET A 343 5.09 9.92 4.77
C MET A 343 4.29 9.63 3.50
N PHE A 344 3.03 10.02 3.51
CA PHE A 344 2.15 9.94 2.35
C PHE A 344 1.66 11.34 1.94
N ILE A 345 1.62 11.60 0.64
CA ILE A 345 1.04 12.79 0.03
C ILE A 345 -0.05 12.35 -0.95
N SER A 346 -1.30 12.65 -0.61
CA SER A 346 -2.46 12.37 -1.44
C SER A 346 -2.62 13.38 -2.58
N TRP A 347 -3.36 13.01 -3.62
CA TRP A 347 -3.62 13.86 -4.77
C TRP A 347 -4.39 15.14 -4.42
N TYR A 348 -5.30 15.12 -3.44
CA TYR A 348 -6.10 16.27 -3.03
C TYR A 348 -5.33 17.28 -2.14
N GLU A 349 -4.12 16.95 -1.71
CA GLU A 349 -3.21 17.89 -1.07
C GLU A 349 -2.50 18.81 -2.09
N ILE A 350 -2.57 18.47 -3.37
CA ILE A 350 -1.90 19.19 -4.47
C ILE A 350 -2.80 20.35 -4.93
N GLU A 351 -2.36 21.57 -4.72
CA GLU A 351 -3.13 22.81 -4.98
C GLU A 351 -3.63 22.93 -6.44
N GLN A 352 -2.92 22.30 -7.38
CA GLN A 352 -3.26 22.33 -8.81
C GLN A 352 -4.41 21.37 -9.17
N ASN A 353 -4.69 20.37 -8.32
CA ASN A 353 -5.73 19.38 -8.56
C ASN A 353 -7.09 19.90 -8.05
N THR A 354 -7.52 21.02 -8.61
CA THR A 354 -8.79 21.66 -8.28
C THR A 354 -9.44 22.21 -9.53
N THR A 355 -10.77 22.08 -9.62
CA THR A 355 -11.59 22.69 -10.66
C THR A 355 -12.66 23.54 -10.01
N ARG A 356 -12.65 24.85 -10.28
CA ARG A 356 -13.64 25.76 -9.74
C ARG A 356 -15.00 25.50 -10.35
N PHE A 357 -16.05 25.74 -9.59
CA PHE A 357 -17.42 25.74 -10.08
C PHE A 357 -17.70 27.02 -10.84
N GLU A 358 -18.57 26.96 -11.83
CA GLU A 358 -18.94 28.11 -12.67
C GLU A 358 -19.75 29.18 -11.87
N SER A 359 -20.49 28.75 -10.82
CA SER A 359 -21.29 29.60 -9.96
C SER A 359 -21.42 29.01 -8.55
N GLU A 360 -21.89 29.83 -7.60
CA GLU A 360 -22.24 29.35 -6.25
C GLU A 360 -23.41 28.37 -6.27
N ASP A 361 -24.33 28.50 -7.21
CA ASP A 361 -25.44 27.56 -7.41
C ASP A 361 -24.93 26.21 -7.87
N ALA A 362 -23.94 26.17 -8.79
CA ALA A 362 -23.31 24.93 -9.25
C ALA A 362 -22.59 24.20 -8.10
N LEU A 363 -21.87 24.94 -7.26
CA LEU A 363 -21.23 24.41 -6.06
C LEU A 363 -22.26 23.84 -5.08
N ARG A 364 -23.38 24.55 -4.87
CA ARG A 364 -24.46 24.10 -3.99
C ARG A 364 -25.12 22.84 -4.50
N HIS A 365 -25.47 22.77 -5.78
CA HIS A 365 -26.04 21.57 -6.41
C HIS A 365 -25.08 20.36 -6.31
N PHE A 366 -23.77 20.59 -6.46
CA PHE A 366 -22.79 19.52 -6.30
C PHE A 366 -22.72 19.04 -4.84
N ALA A 367 -22.77 19.95 -3.87
CA ALA A 367 -22.79 19.60 -2.45
C ALA A 367 -24.08 18.84 -2.06
N GLU A 368 -25.23 19.23 -2.62
CA GLU A 368 -26.51 18.52 -2.49
C GLU A 368 -26.41 17.10 -3.04
N TRP A 369 -25.93 16.98 -4.29
CA TRP A 369 -25.74 15.70 -4.95
C TRP A 369 -24.79 14.79 -4.17
N LEU A 370 -23.65 15.30 -3.69
CA LEU A 370 -22.67 14.55 -2.90
C LEU A 370 -23.28 14.03 -1.60
N TYR A 371 -24.09 14.84 -0.92
CA TYR A 371 -24.75 14.41 0.31
C TYR A 371 -25.85 13.38 0.06
N GLU A 372 -26.66 13.56 -0.97
CA GLU A 372 -27.74 12.63 -1.32
C GLU A 372 -27.20 11.27 -1.75
N ASN A 373 -26.06 11.24 -2.45
CA ASN A 373 -25.43 10.00 -2.95
C ASN A 373 -24.37 9.41 -2.01
N ARG A 374 -24.20 9.94 -0.80
CA ARG A 374 -23.16 9.50 0.14
C ARG A 374 -23.18 8.01 0.51
N GLU A 375 -24.30 7.33 0.30
CA GLU A 375 -24.50 5.90 0.56
C GLU A 375 -24.69 5.10 -0.75
N ASN A 376 -24.65 5.77 -1.89
CA ASN A 376 -24.85 5.12 -3.19
C ASN A 376 -23.57 4.44 -3.66
N ILE A 377 -23.62 3.13 -3.76
CA ILE A 377 -22.53 2.27 -4.26
C ILE A 377 -22.60 2.04 -5.77
N SER A 378 -23.69 2.47 -6.43
CA SER A 378 -23.89 2.28 -7.87
C SER A 378 -23.06 3.26 -8.67
N VAL A 379 -22.54 2.80 -9.80
CA VAL A 379 -21.80 3.57 -10.79
C VAL A 379 -22.70 3.77 -12.02
N GLY A 380 -22.80 4.99 -12.52
CA GLY A 380 -23.61 5.30 -13.70
C GLY A 380 -22.97 4.80 -15.00
N SER A 381 -21.65 4.75 -15.05
CA SER A 381 -20.85 4.21 -16.14
C SER A 381 -19.52 3.68 -15.60
N ASP A 382 -18.77 2.89 -16.40
CA ASP A 382 -17.44 2.36 -16.05
C ASP A 382 -16.40 3.46 -15.75
N ARG A 383 -16.72 4.71 -16.02
CA ARG A 383 -15.86 5.88 -15.84
C ARG A 383 -16.32 6.82 -14.72
N GLU A 384 -17.32 6.43 -13.96
CA GLU A 384 -17.84 7.19 -12.84
C GLU A 384 -17.54 6.49 -11.52
N GLU A 385 -17.27 7.26 -10.49
CA GLU A 385 -17.06 6.74 -9.15
C GLU A 385 -18.37 6.71 -8.37
N PRO A 386 -18.60 5.71 -7.50
CA PRO A 386 -19.77 5.69 -6.65
C PRO A 386 -19.78 6.85 -5.66
N GLY A 387 -20.97 7.30 -5.30
CA GLY A 387 -21.17 8.41 -4.35
C GLY A 387 -20.51 8.15 -3.00
N THR A 388 -20.48 6.89 -2.54
CA THR A 388 -19.76 6.47 -1.32
C THR A 388 -18.26 6.78 -1.39
N TYR A 389 -17.63 6.59 -2.55
CA TYR A 389 -16.21 6.91 -2.72
C TYR A 389 -15.97 8.43 -2.70
N LEU A 390 -16.77 9.22 -3.42
CA LEU A 390 -16.63 10.67 -3.40
C LEU A 390 -16.90 11.26 -2.02
N TRP A 391 -17.82 10.66 -1.26
CA TRP A 391 -18.04 11.00 0.14
C TRP A 391 -16.85 10.62 1.05
N LYS A 392 -16.17 9.52 0.77
CA LYS A 392 -14.92 9.15 1.45
C LYS A 392 -13.84 10.20 1.21
N LEU A 393 -13.69 10.72 -0.02
CA LEU A 393 -12.77 11.83 -0.33
C LEU A 393 -13.09 13.09 0.48
N TRP A 394 -14.38 13.45 0.59
CA TRP A 394 -14.82 14.55 1.43
C TRP A 394 -14.40 14.33 2.90
N ASN A 395 -14.62 13.15 3.44
CA ASN A 395 -14.24 12.81 4.81
C ASN A 395 -12.73 12.82 5.04
N TYR A 396 -11.92 12.56 4.01
CA TYR A 396 -10.46 12.67 4.06
C TYR A 396 -9.95 14.11 4.03
N GLY A 397 -10.83 15.09 3.81
CA GLY A 397 -10.49 16.50 3.83
C GLY A 397 -10.31 17.14 2.45
N ALA A 398 -10.66 16.45 1.37
CA ALA A 398 -10.72 17.07 0.04
C ALA A 398 -11.75 18.21 0.02
N THR A 399 -11.47 19.27 -0.74
CA THR A 399 -12.46 20.34 -1.00
C THR A 399 -13.43 19.90 -2.10
N LEU A 400 -14.56 20.54 -2.20
CA LEU A 400 -15.52 20.28 -3.29
C LEU A 400 -14.89 20.55 -4.67
N GLU A 401 -14.03 21.55 -4.78
CA GLU A 401 -13.28 21.85 -6.00
C GLU A 401 -12.25 20.78 -6.35
N ALA A 402 -11.64 20.14 -5.35
CA ALA A 402 -10.75 19.02 -5.56
C ALA A 402 -11.54 17.77 -6.00
N ILE A 403 -12.69 17.48 -5.37
CA ILE A 403 -13.56 16.37 -5.77
C ILE A 403 -14.11 16.61 -7.19
N ASN A 404 -14.50 17.86 -7.52
CA ASN A 404 -14.91 18.22 -8.88
C ASN A 404 -13.79 17.94 -9.92
N TRP A 405 -12.56 18.32 -9.58
CA TRP A 405 -11.40 17.97 -10.42
C TRP A 405 -11.25 16.45 -10.56
N TYR A 406 -11.39 15.69 -9.47
CA TYR A 406 -11.28 14.25 -9.49
C TYR A 406 -12.32 13.59 -10.42
N VAL A 407 -13.58 14.02 -10.34
CA VAL A 407 -14.66 13.52 -11.21
C VAL A 407 -14.36 13.78 -12.69
N MET A 408 -13.87 14.98 -13.02
CA MET A 408 -13.49 15.32 -14.39
C MET A 408 -12.26 14.50 -14.87
N GLU A 409 -11.27 14.35 -14.02
CA GLU A 409 -10.04 13.62 -14.34
C GLU A 409 -10.30 12.13 -14.49
N ARG A 410 -11.19 11.55 -13.64
CA ARG A 410 -11.56 10.13 -13.66
C ARG A 410 -12.04 9.67 -15.03
N SER A 411 -12.73 10.52 -15.78
CA SER A 411 -13.21 10.19 -17.14
C SER A 411 -12.11 9.88 -18.15
N LYS A 412 -10.85 10.21 -17.87
CA LYS A 412 -9.69 9.94 -18.73
C LYS A 412 -9.10 8.53 -18.51
N TYR A 413 -9.48 7.87 -17.42
CA TYR A 413 -8.95 6.56 -17.03
C TYR A 413 -9.96 5.46 -17.32
N SER A 414 -9.48 4.26 -17.63
CA SER A 414 -10.33 3.11 -17.97
C SER A 414 -11.11 2.60 -16.76
N ASP A 415 -10.47 2.58 -15.59
CA ASP A 415 -11.08 2.14 -14.34
C ASP A 415 -10.57 2.93 -13.13
N HIS A 416 -11.13 2.67 -11.95
CA HIS A 416 -10.72 3.29 -10.70
C HIS A 416 -9.26 2.98 -10.35
N GLY A 417 -8.83 1.75 -10.59
CA GLY A 417 -7.48 1.29 -10.25
C GLY A 417 -6.40 2.05 -11.01
N ASP A 418 -6.62 2.29 -12.30
CA ASP A 418 -5.70 3.08 -13.14
C ASP A 418 -5.52 4.50 -12.57
N MET A 419 -6.62 5.15 -12.17
CA MET A 419 -6.55 6.49 -11.59
C MET A 419 -5.93 6.46 -10.19
N ALA A 420 -6.27 5.50 -9.36
CA ALA A 420 -5.76 5.38 -7.99
C ALA A 420 -4.25 5.12 -7.95
N SER A 421 -3.69 4.45 -8.96
CA SER A 421 -2.23 4.26 -9.08
C SER A 421 -1.47 5.57 -9.27
N GLU A 422 -2.09 6.54 -9.98
CA GLU A 422 -1.51 7.84 -10.28
C GLU A 422 -1.87 8.90 -9.23
N CYS A 423 -3.12 8.86 -8.78
CA CYS A 423 -3.76 9.82 -7.89
C CYS A 423 -4.39 9.12 -6.68
N PRO A 424 -3.60 8.47 -5.81
CA PRO A 424 -4.13 7.76 -4.66
C PRO A 424 -4.68 8.71 -3.60
N SER A 425 -5.80 8.32 -3.00
CA SER A 425 -6.46 9.08 -1.93
C SER A 425 -5.94 8.72 -0.55
N ASP A 426 -5.52 7.48 -0.37
CA ASP A 426 -4.84 6.98 0.82
C ASP A 426 -3.70 6.01 0.43
N ASP A 427 -2.89 5.65 1.40
CA ASP A 427 -1.72 4.80 1.17
C ASP A 427 -2.06 3.33 0.94
N ILE A 428 -3.23 2.87 1.38
CA ILE A 428 -3.73 1.51 1.11
C ILE A 428 -4.14 1.43 -0.36
N GLU A 429 -4.96 2.38 -0.80
CA GLU A 429 -5.40 2.50 -2.18
C GLU A 429 -4.22 2.60 -3.15
N ALA A 430 -3.19 3.38 -2.80
CA ALA A 430 -2.00 3.55 -3.63
C ALA A 430 -1.36 2.22 -4.04
N PHE A 431 -1.26 1.27 -3.12
CA PHE A 431 -0.65 -0.03 -3.39
C PHE A 431 -1.64 -1.07 -3.93
N ALA A 432 -2.91 -0.99 -3.54
CA ALA A 432 -3.92 -1.98 -3.91
C ALA A 432 -4.21 -2.01 -5.42
N PHE A 433 -4.13 -0.87 -6.10
CA PHE A 433 -4.56 -0.74 -7.49
C PHE A 433 -3.44 -0.75 -8.53
N SER A 434 -2.20 -0.83 -8.13
CA SER A 434 -1.08 -0.83 -9.08
C SER A 434 -0.74 -2.21 -9.66
N GLY A 435 -1.57 -3.26 -9.41
CA GLY A 435 -1.52 -4.59 -10.04
C GLY A 435 -2.81 -4.88 -10.82
N ARG A 436 -2.75 -5.71 -11.87
CA ARG A 436 -3.94 -6.15 -12.59
C ARG A 436 -4.75 -7.10 -11.70
N LYS A 437 -5.81 -6.59 -11.05
CA LYS A 437 -6.72 -7.42 -10.25
C LYS A 437 -7.32 -8.54 -11.10
N VAL A 438 -7.38 -9.74 -10.54
CA VAL A 438 -8.02 -10.88 -11.18
C VAL A 438 -9.53 -10.81 -11.05
N PHE A 439 -10.03 -10.40 -9.90
CA PHE A 439 -11.47 -10.30 -9.59
C PHE A 439 -11.89 -8.84 -9.50
N ALA A 440 -13.04 -8.51 -10.10
CA ALA A 440 -13.62 -7.18 -9.98
C ALA A 440 -14.21 -6.97 -8.59
N ASP A 441 -14.04 -5.77 -8.02
CA ASP A 441 -14.56 -5.45 -6.69
C ASP A 441 -16.09 -5.61 -6.61
N GLU A 442 -16.81 -5.28 -7.69
CA GLU A 442 -18.25 -5.47 -7.79
C GLU A 442 -18.66 -6.94 -7.67
N ASP A 443 -17.90 -7.86 -8.29
CA ASP A 443 -18.17 -9.30 -8.22
C ASP A 443 -17.94 -9.83 -6.80
N ILE A 444 -16.89 -9.33 -6.11
CA ILE A 444 -16.57 -9.65 -4.72
C ILE A 444 -17.69 -9.14 -3.79
N GLU A 445 -18.14 -7.90 -3.97
CA GLU A 445 -19.19 -7.30 -3.15
C GLU A 445 -20.54 -8.02 -3.31
N ARG A 446 -20.82 -8.63 -4.47
CA ARG A 446 -22.00 -9.47 -4.67
C ARG A 446 -21.97 -10.79 -3.88
N LEU A 447 -20.78 -11.31 -3.57
CA LEU A 447 -20.62 -12.48 -2.68
C LEU A 447 -20.77 -12.14 -1.20
N ARG A 448 -20.44 -10.91 -0.79
CA ARG A 448 -20.42 -10.48 0.62
C ARG A 448 -21.70 -10.77 1.40
N PRO A 449 -22.94 -10.59 0.86
CA PRO A 449 -24.17 -10.90 1.60
C PRO A 449 -24.33 -12.38 1.98
N SER A 450 -23.62 -13.28 1.29
CA SER A 450 -23.64 -14.72 1.58
C SER A 450 -22.70 -15.11 2.72
N CYS A 451 -21.70 -14.27 3.04
CA CYS A 451 -20.78 -14.47 4.14
C CYS A 451 -21.50 -14.28 5.49
N LYS A 452 -21.22 -15.16 6.44
CA LYS A 452 -21.85 -15.16 7.77
C LYS A 452 -20.86 -15.66 8.82
N PRO A 453 -20.98 -15.22 10.07
CA PRO A 453 -20.23 -15.85 11.16
C PRO A 453 -20.49 -17.35 11.22
N PRO A 454 -19.48 -18.18 11.57
CA PRO A 454 -19.66 -19.62 11.68
C PRO A 454 -20.66 -19.95 12.80
N LYS A 455 -21.47 -20.97 12.57
CA LYS A 455 -22.42 -21.51 13.57
C LYS A 455 -21.66 -22.14 14.74
N TYR A 456 -20.55 -22.80 14.44
CA TYR A 456 -19.70 -23.45 15.44
C TYR A 456 -18.22 -23.21 15.10
N ILE A 457 -17.41 -23.11 16.15
CA ILE A 457 -15.95 -23.11 16.11
C ILE A 457 -15.47 -24.23 17.00
N GLY A 458 -14.51 -25.05 16.54
CA GLY A 458 -14.00 -26.18 17.30
C GLY A 458 -13.02 -27.03 16.52
N GLU A 459 -12.95 -28.32 16.87
CA GLU A 459 -12.09 -29.32 16.23
C GLU A 459 -12.80 -30.67 16.11
N ILE A 460 -12.40 -31.48 15.11
CA ILE A 460 -12.81 -32.87 14.96
C ILE A 460 -11.72 -33.75 15.54
N TYR A 461 -12.14 -34.72 16.35
CA TYR A 461 -11.29 -35.72 16.99
C TYR A 461 -11.77 -37.12 16.63
N GLY A 462 -10.85 -38.00 16.29
CA GLY A 462 -11.07 -39.44 16.17
C GLY A 462 -10.65 -40.18 17.43
N LYS A 463 -10.68 -41.50 17.39
CA LYS A 463 -10.21 -42.36 18.48
C LYS A 463 -8.71 -42.22 18.73
N TRP A 464 -7.94 -41.98 17.66
CA TRP A 464 -6.49 -41.73 17.69
C TRP A 464 -6.16 -40.54 16.76
N ASP A 465 -4.95 -40.01 16.89
CA ASP A 465 -4.47 -38.87 16.07
C ASP A 465 -3.94 -39.32 14.69
N SER A 466 -3.69 -40.61 14.49
CA SER A 466 -3.14 -41.16 13.25
C SER A 466 -3.51 -42.63 13.06
N GLY A 467 -3.34 -43.15 11.84
CA GLY A 467 -3.69 -44.53 11.45
C GLY A 467 -5.18 -44.70 11.15
N ALA A 468 -5.60 -45.96 10.83
CA ALA A 468 -7.00 -46.26 10.49
C ALA A 468 -7.98 -45.90 11.61
N GLU A 469 -7.55 -46.05 12.86
CA GLU A 469 -8.38 -45.70 14.04
C GLU A 469 -8.58 -44.19 14.21
N ALA A 470 -7.84 -43.34 13.52
CA ALA A 470 -8.05 -41.90 13.51
C ALA A 470 -9.37 -41.51 12.83
N LEU A 471 -9.92 -42.37 11.99
CA LEU A 471 -11.19 -42.17 11.28
C LEU A 471 -12.36 -42.83 12.01
N GLU A 472 -12.12 -43.52 13.14
CA GLU A 472 -13.16 -44.15 13.94
C GLU A 472 -13.72 -43.18 14.99
N HIS A 473 -15.06 -43.25 15.24
CA HIS A 473 -15.75 -42.50 16.29
C HIS A 473 -15.49 -40.98 16.27
N LEU A 474 -15.50 -40.37 15.08
CA LEU A 474 -15.27 -38.93 14.89
C LEU A 474 -16.30 -38.12 15.66
N GLN A 475 -15.83 -37.14 16.40
CA GLN A 475 -16.64 -36.20 17.18
C GLN A 475 -16.15 -34.78 17.01
N PHE A 476 -17.07 -33.89 16.69
CA PHE A 476 -16.81 -32.45 16.74
C PHE A 476 -16.91 -31.95 18.19
N ARG A 477 -15.89 -31.21 18.65
CA ARG A 477 -15.88 -30.55 19.97
C ARG A 477 -15.80 -29.04 19.77
N LYS A 478 -16.68 -28.30 20.44
CA LYS A 478 -16.67 -26.84 20.42
C LYS A 478 -15.51 -26.34 21.26
N GLU A 479 -14.65 -25.52 20.63
CA GLU A 479 -13.48 -24.92 21.25
C GLU A 479 -13.35 -23.47 20.83
N LYS A 480 -13.19 -22.57 21.81
CA LYS A 480 -13.15 -21.12 21.54
C LYS A 480 -12.01 -20.72 20.57
N ASN A 481 -10.90 -21.43 20.59
CA ASN A 481 -9.72 -21.21 19.75
C ASN A 481 -9.54 -22.31 18.70
N GLY A 482 -10.59 -23.07 18.39
CA GLY A 482 -10.58 -24.10 17.36
C GLY A 482 -10.33 -23.50 15.97
N GLN A 483 -9.71 -24.26 15.11
CA GLN A 483 -9.38 -23.86 13.74
C GLN A 483 -10.45 -24.25 12.72
N LEU A 484 -11.35 -25.14 13.08
CA LEU A 484 -12.47 -25.58 12.24
C LEU A 484 -13.70 -24.70 12.48
N TRP A 485 -14.11 -23.98 11.44
CA TRP A 485 -15.31 -23.19 11.39
C TRP A 485 -16.40 -23.95 10.61
N ILE A 486 -17.58 -24.10 11.20
CA ILE A 486 -18.72 -24.81 10.60
C ILE A 486 -19.89 -23.84 10.45
N TRP A 487 -20.42 -23.71 9.23
CA TRP A 487 -21.59 -22.89 8.92
C TRP A 487 -22.87 -23.71 8.80
N SER A 488 -22.76 -24.99 8.36
CA SER A 488 -23.91 -25.91 8.25
C SER A 488 -23.57 -27.25 8.87
N ASP A 489 -24.56 -27.83 9.55
CA ASP A 489 -24.42 -29.17 10.13
C ASP A 489 -24.26 -30.22 9.03
N VAL A 490 -23.59 -31.33 9.37
CA VAL A 490 -23.56 -32.51 8.52
C VAL A 490 -24.90 -33.19 8.60
N GLU A 491 -25.51 -33.46 7.47
CA GLU A 491 -26.70 -34.29 7.39
C GLU A 491 -26.27 -35.74 7.18
N PRO A 492 -26.54 -36.64 8.12
CA PRO A 492 -26.23 -38.05 7.98
C PRO A 492 -27.04 -38.68 6.85
N ASP A 493 -26.46 -39.64 6.16
CA ASP A 493 -27.20 -40.46 5.20
C ASP A 493 -28.31 -41.27 5.93
N GLU A 494 -29.45 -41.40 5.32
CA GLU A 494 -30.52 -42.29 5.83
C GLU A 494 -30.11 -43.76 5.66
N PRO A 495 -30.55 -44.68 6.50
CA PRO A 495 -30.15 -46.10 6.49
C PRO A 495 -30.32 -46.79 5.13
N ASP A 496 -31.33 -46.40 4.38
CA ASP A 496 -31.69 -47.00 3.09
C ASP A 496 -31.48 -46.06 1.91
N GLU A 497 -31.00 -44.85 2.15
CA GLU A 497 -30.81 -43.82 1.14
C GLU A 497 -29.47 -43.07 1.35
N LYS A 498 -28.62 -43.09 0.35
CA LYS A 498 -27.37 -42.35 0.36
C LYS A 498 -27.29 -41.32 -0.75
N VAL A 499 -26.82 -40.12 -0.43
CA VAL A 499 -26.54 -39.11 -1.44
C VAL A 499 -25.07 -39.23 -1.86
N THR A 500 -24.83 -39.79 -3.05
CA THR A 500 -23.49 -39.92 -3.60
C THR A 500 -23.01 -38.57 -4.16
N ASN A 501 -21.71 -38.31 -4.11
CA ASN A 501 -21.05 -37.07 -4.62
C ASN A 501 -21.57 -35.78 -3.94
N ARG A 502 -22.08 -35.84 -2.72
CA ARG A 502 -22.60 -34.70 -2.00
C ARG A 502 -21.50 -33.78 -1.52
N TYR A 503 -20.56 -34.28 -0.74
CA TYR A 503 -19.51 -33.43 -0.15
C TYR A 503 -18.18 -33.55 -0.90
N LEU A 504 -17.55 -32.40 -1.07
CA LEU A 504 -16.20 -32.25 -1.61
C LEU A 504 -15.32 -31.58 -0.57
N VAL A 505 -14.19 -32.20 -0.23
CA VAL A 505 -13.17 -31.62 0.65
C VAL A 505 -11.94 -31.29 -0.16
N VAL A 506 -11.46 -30.06 -0.08
CA VAL A 506 -10.28 -29.56 -0.80
C VAL A 506 -9.24 -29.08 0.19
N VAL A 507 -8.00 -29.49 -0.01
CA VAL A 507 -6.88 -29.18 0.88
C VAL A 507 -5.81 -28.42 0.10
N ASP A 508 -5.51 -27.22 0.60
CA ASP A 508 -4.31 -26.48 0.24
C ASP A 508 -3.22 -26.69 1.30
N VAL A 509 -2.01 -27.00 0.86
CA VAL A 509 -0.93 -27.51 1.72
C VAL A 509 0.09 -26.40 1.98
N CYS A 510 0.28 -26.02 3.24
CA CYS A 510 1.26 -25.01 3.62
C CYS A 510 2.71 -25.51 3.66
N LYS A 511 3.67 -24.61 3.45
CA LYS A 511 5.10 -24.84 3.60
C LYS A 511 5.61 -24.19 4.88
N GLY A 512 5.65 -24.96 5.98
CA GLY A 512 6.32 -24.56 7.23
C GLY A 512 5.41 -24.20 8.39
N LEU A 513 6.01 -24.15 9.60
CA LEU A 513 5.33 -23.90 10.89
C LEU A 513 5.52 -22.48 11.43
N SER A 514 6.20 -21.59 10.71
CA SER A 514 6.46 -20.25 11.21
C SER A 514 5.19 -19.38 11.10
N ALA A 515 5.01 -18.45 12.03
CA ALA A 515 3.91 -17.47 12.00
C ALA A 515 3.89 -16.56 10.74
N LYS A 516 4.91 -16.68 9.88
CA LYS A 516 5.04 -15.97 8.60
C LYS A 516 4.87 -16.91 7.39
N ALA A 517 4.63 -18.20 7.62
CA ALA A 517 4.37 -19.17 6.56
C ALA A 517 2.91 -19.10 6.11
N ASP A 518 2.64 -19.61 4.92
CA ASP A 518 1.27 -19.79 4.42
C ASP A 518 0.48 -20.71 5.33
N PHE A 519 -0.84 -20.62 5.31
CA PHE A 519 -1.71 -21.47 6.11
C PHE A 519 -2.06 -22.74 5.35
N ALA A 520 -2.22 -23.85 6.07
CA ALA A 520 -2.94 -24.98 5.52
C ALA A 520 -4.45 -24.70 5.62
N VAL A 521 -5.17 -24.98 4.55
CA VAL A 521 -6.63 -24.79 4.48
C VAL A 521 -7.31 -26.09 4.05
N ILE A 522 -8.36 -26.51 4.76
CA ILE A 522 -9.24 -27.61 4.41
C ILE A 522 -10.63 -27.02 4.23
N ALA A 523 -11.14 -26.94 3.02
CA ALA A 523 -12.46 -26.40 2.71
C ALA A 523 -13.46 -27.53 2.38
N VAL A 524 -14.66 -27.44 2.89
CA VAL A 524 -15.75 -28.42 2.66
C VAL A 524 -16.90 -27.76 1.92
N PHE A 525 -17.25 -28.31 0.76
CA PHE A 525 -18.36 -27.85 -0.06
C PHE A 525 -19.50 -28.89 -0.04
N ASP A 526 -20.73 -28.44 0.26
CA ASP A 526 -21.95 -29.22 0.05
C ASP A 526 -22.50 -28.93 -1.34
N ARG A 527 -22.70 -29.98 -2.11
CA ARG A 527 -23.13 -29.93 -3.51
C ARG A 527 -24.59 -30.37 -3.69
N ILE A 528 -25.32 -30.65 -2.59
CA ILE A 528 -26.70 -31.20 -2.68
C ILE A 528 -27.60 -30.31 -3.52
N TRP A 529 -27.47 -28.99 -3.39
CA TRP A 529 -28.29 -28.00 -4.08
C TRP A 529 -28.12 -28.02 -5.60
N MET A 530 -27.00 -28.59 -6.09
CA MET A 530 -26.79 -28.75 -7.53
C MET A 530 -27.81 -29.68 -8.19
N MET A 531 -28.46 -30.56 -7.41
CA MET A 531 -29.55 -31.40 -7.91
C MET A 531 -30.76 -30.59 -8.39
N ASP A 532 -31.01 -29.44 -7.75
CA ASP A 532 -32.11 -28.52 -8.07
C ASP A 532 -31.64 -27.37 -9.00
N GLY A 533 -30.38 -27.35 -9.39
CA GLY A 533 -29.78 -26.30 -10.24
C GLY A 533 -29.20 -25.12 -9.49
N ASP A 534 -29.20 -25.15 -8.16
CA ASP A 534 -28.61 -24.15 -7.28
C ASP A 534 -27.09 -24.38 -7.11
N PRO A 535 -26.29 -23.33 -6.77
CA PRO A 535 -24.86 -23.46 -6.64
C PRO A 535 -24.40 -24.23 -5.39
N PRO A 536 -23.23 -24.89 -5.42
CA PRO A 536 -22.61 -25.49 -4.26
C PRO A 536 -22.28 -24.44 -3.18
N SER A 537 -22.30 -24.84 -1.91
CA SER A 537 -22.06 -23.93 -0.78
C SER A 537 -20.87 -24.38 0.07
N LEU A 538 -20.03 -23.44 0.49
CA LEU A 538 -19.07 -23.70 1.57
C LEU A 538 -19.84 -23.99 2.87
N VAL A 539 -19.54 -25.11 3.52
CA VAL A 539 -20.22 -25.53 4.76
C VAL A 539 -19.29 -25.61 5.96
N ALA A 540 -18.00 -25.86 5.74
CA ALA A 540 -16.98 -25.80 6.79
C ALA A 540 -15.61 -25.47 6.22
N GLN A 541 -14.73 -24.93 7.09
CA GLN A 541 -13.34 -24.68 6.77
C GLN A 541 -12.46 -24.79 8.00
N TRP A 542 -11.38 -25.54 7.88
CA TRP A 542 -10.28 -25.53 8.82
C TRP A 542 -9.13 -24.69 8.25
N ARG A 543 -8.51 -23.83 9.07
CA ARG A 543 -7.36 -23.01 8.66
C ARG A 543 -6.36 -22.87 9.80
N GLY A 544 -5.12 -23.27 9.59
CA GLY A 544 -4.10 -23.18 10.63
C GLY A 544 -2.70 -23.56 10.15
N HIS A 545 -1.74 -23.46 11.07
CA HIS A 545 -0.39 -24.00 10.88
C HIS A 545 -0.30 -25.37 11.57
N ILE A 546 0.07 -26.40 10.84
CA ILE A 546 0.11 -27.77 11.31
C ILE A 546 1.23 -28.54 10.59
N GLU A 547 1.80 -29.55 11.28
CA GLU A 547 2.75 -30.45 10.66
C GLU A 547 2.08 -31.31 9.57
N MET A 548 2.84 -31.61 8.51
CA MET A 548 2.32 -32.26 7.32
C MET A 548 1.67 -33.64 7.57
N ASP A 549 2.26 -34.44 8.43
CA ASP A 549 1.71 -35.75 8.82
C ASP A 549 0.38 -35.59 9.57
N ARG A 550 0.26 -34.58 10.43
CA ARG A 550 -0.97 -34.25 11.12
C ARG A 550 -2.03 -33.66 10.19
N LEU A 551 -1.60 -32.84 9.19
CA LEU A 551 -2.52 -32.32 8.17
C LEU A 551 -3.16 -33.44 7.37
N ALA A 552 -2.40 -34.48 7.02
CA ALA A 552 -2.92 -35.65 6.31
C ALA A 552 -4.10 -36.29 7.06
N TRP A 553 -3.90 -36.58 8.34
CA TRP A 553 -4.93 -37.19 9.18
C TRP A 553 -6.09 -36.23 9.46
N LYS A 554 -5.83 -34.93 9.69
CA LYS A 554 -6.88 -33.94 9.86
C LYS A 554 -7.76 -33.83 8.61
N ALA A 555 -7.18 -33.81 7.44
CA ALA A 555 -7.91 -33.78 6.17
C ALA A 555 -8.79 -35.04 6.01
N ALA A 556 -8.25 -36.22 6.29
CA ALA A 556 -9.03 -37.46 6.24
C ALA A 556 -10.14 -37.50 7.31
N GLN A 557 -9.90 -37.02 8.54
CA GLN A 557 -10.92 -36.88 9.58
C GLN A 557 -12.07 -35.96 9.18
N VAL A 558 -11.74 -34.80 8.60
CA VAL A 558 -12.77 -33.87 8.10
C VAL A 558 -13.57 -34.51 6.97
N ALA A 559 -12.91 -35.15 6.02
CA ALA A 559 -13.59 -35.79 4.90
C ALA A 559 -14.47 -36.98 5.35
N GLU A 560 -14.00 -37.79 6.29
CA GLU A 560 -14.82 -38.89 6.87
C GLU A 560 -15.99 -38.36 7.67
N TYR A 561 -15.82 -37.29 8.47
CA TYR A 561 -16.88 -36.65 9.23
C TYR A 561 -18.01 -36.11 8.33
N TYR A 562 -17.66 -35.68 7.10
CA TYR A 562 -18.59 -35.23 6.06
C TYR A 562 -19.00 -36.40 5.13
N ASN A 563 -19.49 -37.49 5.70
CA ASN A 563 -20.06 -38.65 5.01
C ASN A 563 -19.10 -39.26 3.98
N HIS A 564 -17.87 -39.47 4.37
CA HIS A 564 -16.83 -40.05 3.47
C HIS A 564 -16.66 -39.25 2.16
N ALA A 565 -16.51 -37.90 2.29
CA ALA A 565 -16.48 -36.93 1.22
C ALA A 565 -15.37 -37.22 0.18
N HIS A 566 -15.55 -36.76 -1.05
CA HIS A 566 -14.47 -36.81 -2.05
C HIS A 566 -13.35 -35.86 -1.64
N LEU A 567 -12.15 -36.42 -1.38
CA LEU A 567 -11.00 -35.69 -0.86
C LEU A 567 -10.00 -35.33 -1.96
N VAL A 568 -9.76 -34.05 -2.15
CA VAL A 568 -8.81 -33.50 -3.13
C VAL A 568 -7.71 -32.77 -2.39
N ILE A 569 -6.47 -33.23 -2.54
CA ILE A 569 -5.29 -32.62 -1.95
C ILE A 569 -4.45 -31.98 -3.07
N GLU A 570 -4.07 -30.71 -2.90
CA GLU A 570 -3.17 -30.04 -3.83
C GLU A 570 -1.78 -30.67 -3.79
N SER A 571 -1.23 -31.03 -4.97
CA SER A 571 0.12 -31.57 -5.12
C SER A 571 0.99 -30.61 -5.91
N ASN A 572 1.75 -29.74 -5.22
CA ASN A 572 2.75 -28.87 -5.85
C ASN A 572 4.05 -29.63 -6.08
N THR A 573 4.44 -29.81 -7.34
CA THR A 573 5.81 -30.23 -7.68
C THR A 573 6.66 -28.99 -7.84
N LEU A 574 7.50 -28.68 -6.85
CA LEU A 574 8.71 -27.95 -7.13
C LEU A 574 9.60 -28.86 -7.99
N GLU A 575 9.87 -28.45 -9.23
CA GLU A 575 10.82 -29.10 -10.13
C GLU A 575 12.24 -29.06 -9.55
N THR A 576 12.52 -29.91 -8.60
CA THR A 576 13.88 -30.27 -8.21
C THR A 576 13.97 -31.79 -8.12
N ASN A 577 14.79 -32.34 -8.99
CA ASN A 577 14.96 -33.75 -9.28
C ASN A 577 15.34 -34.69 -8.11
N ASN A 578 15.17 -34.32 -6.84
CA ASN A 578 15.67 -35.16 -5.73
C ASN A 578 14.85 -35.21 -4.43
N THR A 579 13.67 -34.61 -4.35
CA THR A 579 12.82 -34.72 -3.15
C THR A 579 11.37 -35.01 -3.53
N ARG A 580 10.79 -36.08 -2.96
CA ARG A 580 9.34 -36.32 -2.99
C ARG A 580 8.64 -35.05 -2.53
N SER A 581 7.63 -34.59 -3.27
CA SER A 581 6.87 -33.43 -2.85
C SER A 581 6.18 -33.70 -1.51
N GLU A 582 6.01 -32.65 -0.71
CA GLU A 582 5.36 -32.76 0.60
C GLU A 582 3.91 -33.29 0.47
N ALA A 583 3.21 -32.96 -0.62
CA ALA A 583 1.89 -33.47 -0.92
C ALA A 583 1.89 -34.99 -1.28
N GLU A 584 2.91 -35.50 -1.94
CA GLU A 584 3.07 -36.96 -2.12
C GLU A 584 3.27 -37.67 -0.78
N TYR A 585 3.91 -37.02 0.19
CA TYR A 585 4.06 -37.56 1.53
C TYR A 585 2.70 -37.68 2.24
N ILE A 586 1.88 -36.62 2.22
CA ILE A 586 0.52 -36.61 2.78
C ILE A 586 -0.33 -37.73 2.18
N LEU A 587 -0.33 -37.83 0.84
CA LEU A 587 -1.11 -38.85 0.13
C LEU A 587 -0.62 -40.28 0.47
N THR A 588 0.68 -40.47 0.69
CA THR A 588 1.22 -41.77 1.08
C THR A 588 0.72 -42.23 2.45
N LEU A 589 0.49 -41.29 3.38
CA LEU A 589 0.00 -41.60 4.74
C LEU A 589 -1.44 -42.08 4.76
N ILE A 590 -2.32 -41.54 3.91
CA ILE A 590 -3.75 -41.75 3.99
C ILE A 590 -4.34 -42.64 2.89
N ARG A 591 -3.67 -42.83 1.75
CA ARG A 591 -4.19 -43.54 0.57
C ARG A 591 -4.61 -45.01 0.83
N ASP A 592 -3.99 -45.64 1.80
CA ASP A 592 -4.27 -47.06 2.12
C ASP A 592 -5.44 -47.20 3.13
N VAL A 593 -5.90 -46.06 3.68
CA VAL A 593 -6.96 -45.98 4.72
C VAL A 593 -8.19 -45.24 4.23
N TYR A 594 -8.00 -44.27 3.36
CA TYR A 594 -9.09 -43.44 2.80
C TYR A 594 -9.14 -43.65 1.29
N ASP A 595 -10.21 -44.27 0.79
CA ASP A 595 -10.32 -44.73 -0.61
C ASP A 595 -11.01 -43.72 -1.54
N ASN A 596 -11.76 -42.72 -1.01
CA ASN A 596 -12.44 -41.69 -1.82
C ASN A 596 -11.52 -40.49 -2.12
N LEU A 597 -10.31 -40.79 -2.62
CA LEU A 597 -9.31 -39.80 -3.00
C LEU A 597 -9.39 -39.42 -4.47
N TYR A 598 -9.24 -38.13 -4.77
CA TYR A 598 -9.12 -37.65 -6.15
C TYR A 598 -7.87 -38.19 -6.84
N ALA A 599 -8.09 -38.81 -7.99
CA ALA A 599 -7.04 -39.35 -8.85
C ALA A 599 -7.01 -38.65 -10.20
N ARG A 600 -5.80 -38.29 -10.64
CA ARG A 600 -5.58 -37.69 -11.96
C ARG A 600 -5.62 -38.74 -13.05
N GLU A 601 -6.22 -38.38 -14.21
CA GLU A 601 -6.03 -39.13 -15.45
C GLU A 601 -4.58 -39.01 -15.88
N SER A 602 -3.87 -40.12 -16.09
CA SER A 602 -2.52 -40.10 -16.65
C SER A 602 -2.60 -39.95 -18.16
N ASP A 603 -2.00 -38.89 -18.72
CA ASP A 603 -1.77 -38.78 -20.17
C ASP A 603 -0.84 -39.91 -20.62
N ASN A 604 -1.41 -41.02 -21.06
CA ASN A 604 -0.65 -42.14 -21.65
C ASN A 604 -0.30 -41.80 -23.10
N THR A 605 0.89 -41.29 -23.31
CA THR A 605 1.55 -41.23 -24.63
C THR A 605 2.38 -42.46 -24.97
N SER A 606 2.44 -43.49 -24.11
CA SER A 606 3.16 -44.72 -24.39
C SER A 606 2.21 -45.76 -25.00
N ASN A 607 2.55 -46.24 -26.20
CA ASN A 607 1.88 -47.33 -26.92
C ASN A 607 2.04 -48.73 -26.28
N ASP A 608 2.41 -48.82 -25.01
CA ASP A 608 2.60 -50.09 -24.31
C ASP A 608 1.32 -50.49 -23.57
N VAL A 609 0.52 -51.33 -24.22
CA VAL A 609 -0.82 -51.79 -23.81
C VAL A 609 -0.79 -52.76 -22.61
N ARG A 610 0.35 -53.02 -21.99
CA ARG A 610 0.52 -54.15 -21.02
C ARG A 610 0.54 -53.80 -19.56
N GLU A 611 0.69 -52.53 -19.17
CA GLU A 611 0.59 -52.13 -17.76
C GLU A 611 -0.42 -51.03 -17.59
N LYS A 612 -1.37 -51.17 -16.64
CA LYS A 612 -2.22 -50.07 -16.23
C LYS A 612 -1.30 -48.97 -15.67
N PRO A 613 -1.41 -47.73 -16.17
CA PRO A 613 -0.55 -46.67 -15.68
C PRO A 613 -0.76 -46.49 -14.17
N PRO A 614 0.27 -46.18 -13.40
CA PRO A 614 0.13 -45.94 -11.97
C PRO A 614 -0.83 -44.78 -11.72
N VAL A 615 -1.82 -44.99 -10.87
CA VAL A 615 -2.78 -43.95 -10.47
C VAL A 615 -2.02 -42.85 -9.73
N LYS A 616 -2.15 -41.61 -10.22
CA LYS A 616 -1.55 -40.44 -9.58
C LYS A 616 -2.65 -39.69 -8.79
N TYR A 617 -2.55 -39.75 -7.48
CA TYR A 617 -3.48 -39.05 -6.58
C TYR A 617 -3.13 -37.57 -6.45
N GLY A 618 -4.13 -36.76 -6.03
CA GLY A 618 -4.01 -35.36 -5.76
C GLY A 618 -4.11 -34.45 -7.01
N PHE A 619 -4.47 -33.19 -6.78
CA PHE A 619 -4.58 -32.16 -7.82
C PHE A 619 -3.23 -31.49 -8.05
N HIS A 620 -2.72 -31.51 -9.26
CA HIS A 620 -1.41 -30.94 -9.57
C HIS A 620 -1.54 -29.50 -10.07
N THR A 621 -1.02 -28.56 -9.29
CA THR A 621 -0.98 -27.15 -9.61
C THR A 621 0.36 -26.78 -10.21
N ASN A 622 0.38 -26.52 -11.51
CA ASN A 622 1.49 -25.91 -12.23
C ASN A 622 1.02 -24.60 -12.89
N ARG A 623 1.91 -23.87 -13.54
CA ARG A 623 1.58 -22.59 -14.18
C ARG A 623 0.37 -22.67 -15.12
N LEU A 624 0.25 -23.74 -15.90
CA LEU A 624 -0.83 -23.93 -16.87
C LEU A 624 -2.14 -24.27 -16.17
N THR A 625 -2.13 -25.25 -15.25
CA THR A 625 -3.32 -25.65 -14.50
C THR A 625 -3.79 -24.55 -13.57
N LYS A 626 -2.88 -23.78 -12.92
CA LYS A 626 -3.21 -22.60 -12.10
C LYS A 626 -3.95 -21.57 -12.95
N GLY A 627 -3.45 -21.25 -14.14
CA GLY A 627 -4.14 -20.34 -15.06
C GLY A 627 -5.57 -20.79 -15.39
N THR A 628 -5.75 -22.07 -15.68
CA THR A 628 -7.05 -22.65 -16.03
C THR A 628 -8.06 -22.56 -14.86
N ILE A 629 -7.66 -22.96 -13.66
CA ILE A 629 -8.57 -22.94 -12.49
C ILE A 629 -8.90 -21.53 -12.04
N ILE A 630 -7.95 -20.57 -12.13
CA ILE A 630 -8.20 -19.16 -11.81
C ILE A 630 -9.15 -18.52 -12.83
N HIS A 631 -8.99 -18.78 -14.12
CA HIS A 631 -9.95 -18.32 -15.13
C HIS A 631 -11.35 -18.88 -14.91
N HIS A 632 -11.45 -20.15 -14.52
CA HIS A 632 -12.73 -20.76 -14.15
C HIS A 632 -13.32 -20.10 -12.90
N LEU A 633 -12.53 -19.92 -11.85
CA LEU A 633 -12.96 -19.27 -10.62
C LEU A 633 -13.44 -17.83 -10.88
N LYS A 634 -12.74 -17.07 -11.74
CA LYS A 634 -13.18 -15.73 -12.16
C LYS A 634 -14.59 -15.75 -12.75
N THR A 635 -14.89 -16.75 -13.58
CA THR A 635 -16.24 -16.92 -14.13
C THR A 635 -17.24 -17.30 -13.04
N VAL A 636 -16.89 -18.24 -12.17
CA VAL A 636 -17.73 -18.69 -11.06
C VAL A 636 -18.09 -17.54 -10.10
N VAL A 637 -17.13 -16.67 -9.78
CA VAL A 637 -17.34 -15.49 -8.92
C VAL A 637 -18.22 -14.46 -9.64
N ARG A 638 -17.93 -14.14 -10.90
CA ARG A 638 -18.73 -13.19 -11.69
C ARG A 638 -20.20 -13.64 -11.85
N GLU A 639 -20.44 -14.92 -12.13
CA GLU A 639 -21.76 -15.48 -12.36
C GLU A 639 -22.45 -15.96 -11.06
N GLN A 640 -21.81 -15.76 -9.89
CA GLN A 640 -22.32 -16.19 -8.57
C GLN A 640 -22.64 -17.69 -8.52
N LEU A 641 -21.79 -18.54 -9.11
CA LEU A 641 -21.99 -19.98 -9.22
C LEU A 641 -21.51 -20.76 -7.98
N TYR A 642 -21.28 -20.12 -6.84
CA TYR A 642 -21.09 -20.77 -5.55
C TYR A 642 -21.46 -19.81 -4.42
N THR A 643 -21.72 -20.37 -3.25
CA THR A 643 -22.06 -19.61 -2.05
C THR A 643 -20.85 -19.56 -1.12
N GLU A 644 -20.21 -18.38 -0.99
CA GLU A 644 -19.15 -18.16 -0.02
C GLU A 644 -19.74 -17.90 1.38
N ARG A 645 -19.09 -18.40 2.43
CA ARG A 645 -19.47 -18.18 3.81
C ARG A 645 -18.40 -17.47 4.63
N ASP A 646 -17.14 -17.53 4.19
CA ASP A 646 -15.99 -16.98 4.89
C ASP A 646 -15.55 -15.63 4.28
N GLU A 647 -15.74 -14.55 5.03
CA GLU A 647 -15.37 -13.21 4.59
C GLU A 647 -13.87 -13.07 4.31
N ARG A 648 -13.01 -13.86 4.97
CA ARG A 648 -11.55 -13.84 4.73
C ARG A 648 -11.18 -14.23 3.29
N CYS A 649 -12.02 -15.01 2.61
CA CYS A 649 -11.82 -15.33 1.20
C CYS A 649 -11.99 -14.08 0.30
N LEU A 650 -12.91 -13.19 0.67
CA LEU A 650 -13.12 -11.95 -0.08
C LEU A 650 -11.92 -11.02 0.03
N ASP A 651 -11.24 -11.01 1.18
CA ASP A 651 -10.00 -10.24 1.36
C ASP A 651 -8.88 -10.77 0.46
N GLU A 652 -8.78 -12.11 0.28
CA GLU A 652 -7.81 -12.70 -0.65
C GLU A 652 -8.17 -12.41 -2.11
N TYR A 653 -9.46 -12.45 -2.50
CA TYR A 653 -9.90 -12.04 -3.85
C TYR A 653 -9.56 -10.59 -4.16
N ALA A 654 -9.73 -9.69 -3.21
CA ALA A 654 -9.53 -8.25 -3.39
C ALA A 654 -8.07 -7.88 -3.73
N VAL A 655 -7.11 -8.70 -3.30
CA VAL A 655 -5.68 -8.42 -3.49
C VAL A 655 -5.02 -9.32 -4.54
N TYR A 656 -5.70 -10.33 -5.07
CA TYR A 656 -5.14 -11.29 -6.01
C TYR A 656 -4.90 -10.68 -7.39
N ILE A 657 -3.68 -10.82 -7.92
CA ILE A 657 -3.24 -10.12 -9.14
C ILE A 657 -2.74 -11.06 -10.24
N GLU A 658 -2.87 -10.59 -11.47
CA GLU A 658 -2.18 -11.13 -12.63
C GLU A 658 -0.81 -10.46 -12.75
N THR A 659 0.25 -11.24 -12.79
CA THR A 659 1.62 -10.74 -12.93
C THR A 659 1.95 -10.36 -14.37
N GLU A 660 2.95 -9.51 -14.59
CA GLU A 660 3.44 -9.11 -15.92
C GLU A 660 3.81 -10.31 -16.82
N ASN A 661 4.16 -11.44 -16.22
CA ASN A 661 4.52 -12.68 -16.93
C ASN A 661 3.32 -13.58 -17.20
N GLY A 662 2.08 -13.12 -16.97
CA GLY A 662 0.85 -13.89 -17.15
C GLY A 662 0.68 -15.02 -16.12
N GLY A 663 1.30 -14.92 -14.95
CA GLY A 663 1.05 -15.74 -13.77
C GLY A 663 -0.01 -15.12 -12.87
N TYR A 664 -0.42 -15.84 -11.84
CA TYR A 664 -1.38 -15.39 -10.83
C TYR A 664 -0.79 -15.62 -9.43
N GLU A 665 -0.83 -14.60 -8.57
CA GLU A 665 -0.31 -14.70 -7.21
C GLU A 665 -0.94 -13.69 -6.26
N ALA A 666 -0.89 -14.00 -4.97
CA ALA A 666 -1.10 -13.00 -3.93
C ALA A 666 0.19 -12.16 -3.80
N PRO A 667 0.09 -10.84 -3.65
CA PRO A 667 1.25 -10.00 -3.40
C PRO A 667 1.96 -10.37 -2.10
N ASP A 668 3.28 -10.11 -2.01
CA ASP A 668 4.07 -10.37 -0.82
C ASP A 668 3.43 -9.80 0.46
N GLY A 669 3.25 -10.64 1.46
CA GLY A 669 2.60 -10.29 2.74
C GLY A 669 1.08 -10.52 2.76
N TYR A 670 0.52 -10.99 1.65
CA TYR A 670 -0.85 -11.50 1.53
C TYR A 670 -0.84 -13.00 1.25
N HIS A 671 -1.99 -13.64 1.41
CA HIS A 671 -2.16 -15.07 1.24
C HIS A 671 -3.19 -15.37 0.15
N ASP A 672 -3.06 -16.52 -0.53
CA ASP A 672 -4.03 -17.05 -1.49
C ASP A 672 -4.50 -18.49 -1.12
N ASP A 673 -4.22 -18.92 0.12
CA ASP A 673 -4.49 -20.29 0.58
C ASP A 673 -5.99 -20.63 0.55
N ILE A 674 -6.83 -19.71 1.01
CA ILE A 674 -8.29 -19.87 0.97
C ILE A 674 -8.75 -19.83 -0.48
N LEU A 675 -8.31 -18.85 -1.25
CA LEU A 675 -8.64 -18.69 -2.67
C LEU A 675 -8.31 -19.94 -3.47
N MET A 676 -7.13 -20.54 -3.23
CA MET A 676 -6.71 -21.75 -3.95
C MET A 676 -7.64 -22.94 -3.70
N THR A 677 -8.13 -23.10 -2.47
CA THR A 677 -9.14 -24.15 -2.20
C THR A 677 -10.45 -23.92 -2.96
N ARG A 678 -10.85 -22.65 -3.20
CA ARG A 678 -12.02 -22.31 -4.03
C ARG A 678 -11.75 -22.58 -5.49
N ALA A 679 -10.58 -22.21 -6.00
CA ALA A 679 -10.20 -22.42 -7.39
C ALA A 679 -10.19 -23.91 -7.76
N ILE A 680 -9.58 -24.75 -6.95
CA ILE A 680 -9.56 -26.21 -7.11
C ILE A 680 -10.97 -26.77 -6.89
N GLY A 681 -11.66 -26.37 -5.81
CA GLY A 681 -12.97 -26.89 -5.46
C GLY A 681 -14.01 -26.65 -6.52
N MET A 682 -14.11 -25.42 -7.03
CA MET A 682 -15.08 -25.09 -8.08
C MET A 682 -14.74 -25.77 -9.41
N TRP A 683 -13.46 -25.86 -9.74
CA TRP A 683 -13.03 -26.62 -10.91
C TRP A 683 -13.48 -28.11 -10.82
N ILE A 684 -13.25 -28.76 -9.69
CA ILE A 684 -13.66 -30.15 -9.46
C ILE A 684 -15.19 -30.29 -9.47
N CYS A 685 -15.90 -29.39 -8.76
CA CYS A 685 -17.36 -29.39 -8.69
C CYS A 685 -18.04 -29.41 -10.06
N TYR A 686 -17.52 -28.60 -11.01
CA TYR A 686 -18.17 -28.37 -12.28
C TYR A 686 -17.60 -29.18 -13.44
N THR A 687 -16.36 -29.73 -13.33
CA THR A 687 -15.68 -30.33 -14.48
C THR A 687 -15.23 -31.79 -14.28
N LYS A 688 -15.06 -32.25 -13.04
CA LYS A 688 -14.45 -33.55 -12.75
C LYS A 688 -15.28 -34.49 -11.91
N MET A 689 -16.28 -33.99 -11.24
CA MET A 689 -17.12 -34.75 -10.31
C MET A 689 -18.53 -34.87 -10.86
N ASP A 690 -19.10 -36.08 -10.88
CA ASP A 690 -20.50 -36.28 -11.25
C ASP A 690 -21.43 -35.52 -10.31
N TRP A 691 -22.61 -35.19 -10.82
CA TRP A 691 -23.66 -34.53 -10.05
C TRP A 691 -24.07 -35.38 -8.85
N PRO A 692 -24.48 -34.79 -7.71
CA PRO A 692 -25.04 -35.53 -6.58
C PRO A 692 -26.25 -36.31 -7.02
N ARG A 693 -26.40 -37.53 -6.48
CA ARG A 693 -27.52 -38.43 -6.79
C ARG A 693 -27.98 -39.14 -5.54
N ILE A 694 -29.29 -39.32 -5.39
CA ILE A 694 -29.89 -40.16 -4.36
C ILE A 694 -29.82 -41.60 -4.86
N VAL A 695 -29.27 -42.50 -4.06
CA VAL A 695 -29.18 -43.94 -4.34
C VAL A 695 -29.91 -44.68 -3.24
N ASN A 696 -31.02 -45.34 -3.64
CA ASN A 696 -31.83 -46.16 -2.76
C ASN A 696 -31.31 -47.61 -2.75
N TYR A 697 -30.79 -48.08 -1.61
CA TYR A 697 -30.29 -49.45 -1.44
C TYR A 697 -31.40 -50.47 -1.21
N SER A 698 -32.61 -50.06 -0.78
CA SER A 698 -33.77 -50.95 -0.61
C SER A 698 -34.21 -51.61 -1.92
N SER A 699 -34.04 -50.96 -3.06
CA SER A 699 -34.40 -51.51 -4.38
C SER A 699 -33.38 -52.55 -4.90
N GLN A 700 -32.17 -52.58 -4.40
CA GLN A 700 -31.17 -53.59 -4.79
C GLN A 700 -31.24 -54.90 -4.00
N ARG A 701 -31.88 -54.90 -2.82
CA ARG A 701 -32.08 -56.13 -2.05
C ARG A 701 -33.21 -57.06 -2.58
N GLN A 702 -34.03 -56.64 -3.55
CA GLN A 702 -35.09 -57.44 -4.13
C GLN A 702 -34.71 -58.30 -5.35
N THR A 703 -33.47 -58.19 -5.86
CA THR A 703 -32.94 -59.21 -6.77
C THR A 703 -32.30 -60.34 -5.98
N SER A 704 -33.11 -60.98 -5.12
CA SER A 704 -32.71 -62.24 -4.53
C SER A 704 -32.59 -63.30 -5.64
N TYR A 705 -31.39 -63.78 -5.84
CA TYR A 705 -31.14 -65.00 -6.57
C TYR A 705 -32.10 -66.07 -6.07
N LYS A 706 -33.04 -66.48 -6.89
CA LYS A 706 -33.68 -67.78 -6.72
C LYS A 706 -32.65 -68.82 -7.09
N PRO A 707 -32.24 -69.73 -6.18
CA PRO A 707 -31.40 -70.80 -6.58
C PRO A 707 -32.16 -71.63 -7.61
N ILE A 708 -31.54 -71.88 -8.75
CA ILE A 708 -32.02 -72.83 -9.74
C ILE A 708 -32.06 -74.18 -9.00
N SER A 709 -33.26 -74.66 -8.69
CA SER A 709 -33.43 -75.99 -8.16
C SER A 709 -32.93 -77.02 -9.17
N GLU A 710 -31.98 -77.86 -8.80
CA GLU A 710 -31.61 -79.05 -9.49
C GLU A 710 -32.82 -79.98 -9.57
N ALA A 711 -33.67 -79.81 -10.52
CA ALA A 711 -34.64 -80.84 -10.91
C ALA A 711 -35.14 -80.50 -12.30
N THR A 712 -34.42 -80.88 -13.29
CA THR A 712 -34.92 -81.47 -14.54
C THR A 712 -33.74 -81.88 -15.41
N ILE A 713 -33.14 -83.00 -15.08
CA ILE A 713 -32.50 -83.87 -16.08
C ILE A 713 -33.39 -85.08 -16.15
N ILE A 714 -34.17 -85.16 -17.21
CA ILE A 714 -34.57 -86.38 -17.95
C ILE A 714 -34.59 -86.00 -19.41
#